data_6b40870e999f0fd73c646ac15795f77f
#
_entry.id   6b40870e999f0fd73c646ac15795f77f
#
_cell.length_a   1.000
_cell.length_b   1.000
_cell.length_c   1.000
_cell.angle_alpha   90.00
_cell.angle_beta   90.00
_cell.angle_gamma   90.00
#
_symmetry.space_group_name_H-M   'P 1'
#
loop_
_entity.id
_entity.type
_entity.pdbx_description
1 polymer ?
#
loop_
_entity_poly.entity_id
_entity_poly.type
_entity_poly.pdbx_seq_one_letter_code
_entity_poly.pdbx_strand_id
1 'polypeptide(L)'
;MPTIQLHRRTPLILMTTLALWLGSHPWHGIWHDAMLYAVQALRRLSPENFQADLYFLHGSQDAFTLFSPIYAAAIDHFGLQAANNTLLLVGFVLWAAAAAYLSRALLRGFYFWLALAMLFTWPSDYGPTPDVFRLAEPFLTPRLFAEGLGILALGCFMRQRWAWGMVAAGAALTLHPLMACAPLLAGVLLLAWGNWRTLAGALLAGAGLGAMLVVAGIPPFDRVLLSMDAEWLSLIQQRSPMNTWTAWQWQEWVSRAAVAFGLLAPAAFLASGMTARLFRCALVLGALGLLASWLGTGLGNNLLLIQVQPWRLLWMTQLCSWLALAWLLSEHWQRGRLSRALLLILCLAALTRDSVGGAAAVLAGLALYRQAQGALRYWPAWGNAAFMACAVGLLLAWVVEVSLVTAFTLSPEPHPAPLWVAAVWLLVALKLGASAALWTALLAAVWSCAGSQRKGRQLLGFGLAFSALCLATLYAVQPLPRQYDLSPAGERAVQTAFLPLVPPGAVVYWQNNVTVSWFVLRRANYASNVQVTGLAFNRGTAVEGARRMARLARLGGEDTVASLTMVQTRMGAKLLPEPSAQGLAYVCADPVLDFVVLGTPLDGGAIAQARDAGYGKDYYLFDCARLRRPKAPPGSGNPASAAPGDSLSIQAPAARNK
;
A
#
# COMPACT_ATOMS: atom_id res chain seq x y z
N MET A 1 10.72 8.10 43.53
CA MET A 1 9.29 8.40 43.36
C MET A 1 8.96 9.14 42.05
N PRO A 2 9.16 8.59 40.85
CA PRO A 2 8.69 9.21 39.60
C PRO A 2 7.41 8.56 39.03
N THR A 3 6.92 7.49 39.61
CA THR A 3 5.85 6.64 39.04
C THR A 3 4.44 7.23 39.17
N ILE A 4 4.17 8.07 40.15
CA ILE A 4 2.80 8.58 40.43
C ILE A 4 2.42 9.73 39.49
N GLN A 5 3.38 10.54 38.99
CA GLN A 5 3.09 11.63 38.07
C GLN A 5 2.82 11.15 36.61
N LEU A 6 3.32 9.98 36.23
CA LEU A 6 3.05 9.40 34.91
C LEU A 6 1.59 8.96 34.78
N HIS A 7 1.00 8.40 35.85
CA HIS A 7 -0.36 7.85 35.84
C HIS A 7 -1.44 8.91 35.55
N ARG A 8 -1.31 10.14 36.03
CA ARG A 8 -2.27 11.24 35.76
C ARG A 8 -2.18 11.80 34.34
N ARG A 9 -1.06 11.60 33.61
CA ARG A 9 -0.83 12.12 32.25
C ARG A 9 -1.01 11.06 31.16
N THR A 10 -1.13 9.80 31.52
CA THR A 10 -1.34 8.69 30.58
C THR A 10 -2.54 8.91 29.67
N PRO A 11 -3.72 9.38 30.16
CA PRO A 11 -4.87 9.63 29.29
C PRO A 11 -4.59 10.71 28.23
N LEU A 12 -3.92 11.80 28.62
CA LEU A 12 -3.59 12.88 27.68
C LEU A 12 -2.62 12.41 26.58
N ILE A 13 -1.60 11.65 26.95
CA ILE A 13 -0.64 11.08 25.99
C ILE A 13 -1.37 10.12 25.04
N LEU A 14 -2.24 9.26 25.58
CA LEU A 14 -3.04 8.33 24.80
C LEU A 14 -3.97 9.05 23.83
N MET A 15 -4.71 10.04 24.29
CA MET A 15 -5.61 10.86 23.46
C MET A 15 -4.84 11.60 22.36
N THR A 16 -3.68 12.19 22.69
CA THR A 16 -2.84 12.89 21.71
C THR A 16 -2.27 11.93 20.67
N THR A 17 -1.78 10.76 21.09
CA THR A 17 -1.27 9.73 20.18
C THR A 17 -2.38 9.21 19.27
N LEU A 18 -3.57 8.99 19.81
CA LEU A 18 -4.75 8.59 19.03
C LEU A 18 -5.16 9.67 18.03
N ALA A 19 -5.19 10.94 18.43
CA ALA A 19 -5.53 12.06 17.54
C ALA A 19 -4.52 12.19 16.39
N LEU A 20 -3.23 12.06 16.69
CA LEU A 20 -2.17 12.07 15.68
C LEU A 20 -2.28 10.88 14.73
N TRP A 21 -2.63 9.71 15.27
CA TRP A 21 -2.83 8.53 14.46
C TRP A 21 -4.02 8.65 13.52
N LEU A 22 -5.18 9.08 14.01
CA LEU A 22 -6.35 9.34 13.18
C LEU A 22 -6.07 10.38 12.08
N GLY A 23 -5.27 11.41 12.39
CA GLY A 23 -4.84 12.41 11.41
C GLY A 23 -3.87 11.87 10.35
N SER A 24 -3.02 10.90 10.70
CA SER A 24 -2.04 10.28 9.79
C SER A 24 -2.60 9.08 9.01
N HIS A 25 -3.73 8.52 9.45
CA HIS A 25 -4.42 7.39 8.82
C HIS A 25 -5.87 7.77 8.50
N PRO A 26 -6.09 8.71 7.54
CA PRO A 26 -7.43 9.15 7.21
C PRO A 26 -8.26 7.98 6.67
N TRP A 27 -9.49 7.90 7.15
CA TRP A 27 -10.42 6.88 6.69
C TRP A 27 -10.99 7.25 5.30
N HIS A 28 -10.90 6.31 4.36
CA HIS A 28 -11.33 6.50 2.98
C HIS A 28 -12.40 5.48 2.53
N GLY A 29 -12.97 4.70 3.44
CA GLY A 29 -13.93 3.65 3.09
C GLY A 29 -13.27 2.45 2.39
N ILE A 30 -13.99 1.88 1.42
CA ILE A 30 -13.52 0.74 0.63
C ILE A 30 -12.77 1.28 -0.60
N TRP A 31 -11.48 1.46 -0.48
CA TRP A 31 -10.63 1.95 -1.55
C TRP A 31 -9.31 1.15 -1.63
N HIS A 32 -8.54 1.34 -2.69
CA HIS A 32 -7.28 0.64 -2.94
C HIS A 32 -7.50 -0.89 -2.88
N ASP A 33 -6.60 -1.65 -2.26
CA ASP A 33 -6.70 -3.10 -2.14
C ASP A 33 -7.92 -3.58 -1.32
N ALA A 34 -8.51 -2.73 -0.47
CA ALA A 34 -9.75 -3.10 0.22
C ALA A 34 -10.88 -3.47 -0.75
N MET A 35 -10.90 -2.90 -1.95
CA MET A 35 -11.88 -3.25 -2.99
C MET A 35 -11.77 -4.73 -3.40
N LEU A 36 -10.55 -5.25 -3.49
CA LEU A 36 -10.30 -6.65 -3.87
C LEU A 36 -10.82 -7.63 -2.80
N TYR A 37 -10.57 -7.33 -1.53
CA TYR A 37 -11.03 -8.18 -0.43
C TYR A 37 -12.55 -8.08 -0.22
N ALA A 38 -13.12 -6.89 -0.45
CA ALA A 38 -14.56 -6.70 -0.39
C ALA A 38 -15.29 -7.51 -1.49
N VAL A 39 -14.80 -7.47 -2.75
CA VAL A 39 -15.42 -8.25 -3.83
C VAL A 39 -15.19 -9.75 -3.66
N GLN A 40 -14.07 -10.19 -3.08
CA GLN A 40 -13.85 -11.60 -2.71
C GLN A 40 -14.92 -12.09 -1.71
N ALA A 41 -15.20 -11.27 -0.69
CA ALA A 41 -16.24 -11.58 0.28
C ALA A 41 -17.64 -11.58 -0.34
N LEU A 42 -17.96 -10.61 -1.21
CA LEU A 42 -19.25 -10.58 -1.94
C LEU A 42 -19.44 -11.76 -2.88
N ARG A 43 -18.37 -12.22 -3.57
CA ARG A 43 -18.42 -13.43 -4.39
C ARG A 43 -18.80 -14.67 -3.58
N ARG A 44 -18.36 -14.76 -2.31
CA ARG A 44 -18.74 -15.88 -1.43
C ARG A 44 -20.23 -15.86 -1.07
N LEU A 45 -20.83 -14.67 -0.98
CA LEU A 45 -22.26 -14.50 -0.68
C LEU A 45 -23.14 -14.69 -1.92
N SER A 46 -22.63 -14.35 -3.12
CA SER A 46 -23.38 -14.42 -4.39
C SER A 46 -22.42 -14.85 -5.53
N PRO A 47 -22.02 -16.13 -5.56
CA PRO A 47 -21.03 -16.62 -6.53
C PRO A 47 -21.46 -16.40 -7.99
N GLU A 48 -22.73 -16.56 -8.28
CA GLU A 48 -23.33 -16.42 -9.61
C GLU A 48 -23.12 -15.03 -10.22
N ASN A 49 -23.05 -14.00 -9.38
CA ASN A 49 -22.89 -12.62 -9.84
C ASN A 49 -21.47 -12.27 -10.28
N PHE A 50 -20.46 -13.07 -9.90
CA PHE A 50 -19.04 -12.73 -10.08
C PHE A 50 -18.24 -13.80 -10.81
N GLN A 51 -18.85 -14.91 -11.30
CA GLN A 51 -18.10 -15.99 -11.96
C GLN A 51 -17.33 -15.52 -13.19
N ALA A 52 -17.92 -14.63 -13.99
CA ALA A 52 -17.34 -14.10 -15.21
C ALA A 52 -16.44 -12.87 -14.99
N ASP A 53 -16.28 -12.41 -13.74
CA ASP A 53 -15.41 -11.30 -13.43
C ASP A 53 -13.94 -11.62 -13.72
N LEU A 54 -13.25 -10.71 -14.39
CA LEU A 54 -11.84 -10.89 -14.77
C LEU A 54 -10.95 -11.25 -13.58
N TYR A 55 -11.22 -10.69 -12.41
CA TYR A 55 -10.42 -10.93 -11.19
C TYR A 55 -10.52 -12.38 -10.70
N PHE A 56 -11.64 -13.07 -10.99
CA PHE A 56 -11.89 -14.42 -10.51
C PHE A 56 -11.78 -15.50 -11.61
N LEU A 57 -11.81 -15.11 -12.87
CA LEU A 57 -11.92 -16.02 -14.00
C LEU A 57 -10.81 -17.09 -14.01
N HIS A 58 -9.61 -16.74 -13.59
CA HIS A 58 -8.46 -17.64 -13.56
C HIS A 58 -7.97 -17.97 -12.13
N GLY A 59 -8.79 -17.72 -11.13
CA GLY A 59 -8.45 -17.87 -9.71
C GLY A 59 -8.00 -16.57 -9.07
N SER A 60 -8.15 -16.50 -7.76
CA SER A 60 -7.79 -15.32 -6.96
C SER A 60 -6.99 -15.71 -5.73
N GLN A 61 -6.41 -14.71 -5.05
CA GLN A 61 -5.68 -14.89 -3.78
C GLN A 61 -6.56 -15.42 -2.63
N ASP A 62 -7.87 -15.45 -2.83
CA ASP A 62 -8.87 -15.89 -1.86
C ASP A 62 -8.66 -17.34 -1.39
N ALA A 63 -8.06 -18.19 -2.24
CA ALA A 63 -7.75 -19.57 -1.92
C ALA A 63 -6.72 -19.75 -0.79
N PHE A 64 -5.95 -18.72 -0.47
CA PHE A 64 -4.83 -18.77 0.50
C PHE A 64 -5.10 -17.97 1.78
N THR A 65 -6.34 -17.57 2.06
CA THR A 65 -6.67 -16.74 3.22
C THR A 65 -8.00 -17.12 3.85
N LEU A 66 -8.04 -17.10 5.19
CA LEU A 66 -9.29 -17.19 5.95
C LEU A 66 -9.98 -15.82 6.11
N PHE A 67 -9.40 -14.75 5.59
CA PHE A 67 -9.96 -13.42 5.74
C PHE A 67 -11.27 -13.25 4.98
N SER A 68 -11.33 -13.74 3.74
CA SER A 68 -12.54 -13.59 2.90
C SER A 68 -13.80 -14.26 3.49
N PRO A 69 -13.77 -15.50 4.04
CA PRO A 69 -14.93 -16.05 4.75
C PRO A 69 -15.32 -15.26 6.00
N ILE A 70 -14.34 -14.76 6.77
CA ILE A 70 -14.61 -13.91 7.94
C ILE A 70 -15.29 -12.61 7.50
N TYR A 71 -14.80 -11.98 6.44
CA TYR A 71 -15.36 -10.75 5.94
C TYR A 71 -16.75 -10.97 5.32
N ALA A 72 -16.96 -12.08 4.61
CA ALA A 72 -18.27 -12.45 4.08
C ALA A 72 -19.31 -12.61 5.20
N ALA A 73 -18.98 -13.33 6.26
CA ALA A 73 -19.87 -13.47 7.43
C ALA A 73 -20.18 -12.11 8.09
N ALA A 74 -19.19 -11.23 8.19
CA ALA A 74 -19.41 -9.89 8.70
C ALA A 74 -20.32 -9.04 7.78
N ILE A 75 -20.17 -9.16 6.46
CA ILE A 75 -21.02 -8.46 5.47
C ILE A 75 -22.46 -8.98 5.55
N ASP A 76 -22.64 -10.27 5.66
CA ASP A 76 -23.96 -10.89 5.77
C ASP A 76 -24.72 -10.37 7.00
N HIS A 77 -24.01 -10.17 8.10
CA HIS A 77 -24.59 -9.76 9.38
C HIS A 77 -24.80 -8.24 9.50
N PHE A 78 -23.83 -7.43 9.05
CA PHE A 78 -23.81 -5.98 9.28
C PHE A 78 -23.99 -5.14 8.01
N GLY A 79 -23.99 -5.76 6.84
CA GLY A 79 -23.86 -5.07 5.56
C GLY A 79 -22.43 -4.63 5.25
N LEU A 80 -22.16 -4.36 3.98
CA LEU A 80 -20.80 -4.13 3.45
C LEU A 80 -20.05 -3.01 4.18
N GLN A 81 -20.68 -1.83 4.31
CA GLN A 81 -20.04 -0.65 4.88
C GLN A 81 -19.74 -0.80 6.37
N ALA A 82 -20.71 -1.29 7.14
CA ALA A 82 -20.55 -1.46 8.59
C ALA A 82 -19.53 -2.58 8.89
N ALA A 83 -19.54 -3.68 8.14
CA ALA A 83 -18.55 -4.74 8.24
C ALA A 83 -17.14 -4.24 7.95
N ASN A 84 -16.95 -3.47 6.86
CA ASN A 84 -15.66 -2.85 6.52
C ASN A 84 -15.13 -1.99 7.66
N ASN A 85 -15.96 -1.09 8.17
CA ASN A 85 -15.55 -0.14 9.21
C ASN A 85 -15.25 -0.83 10.54
N THR A 86 -16.08 -1.80 10.92
CA THR A 86 -15.89 -2.56 12.16
C THR A 86 -14.62 -3.39 12.12
N LEU A 87 -14.39 -4.14 11.04
CA LEU A 87 -13.19 -4.95 10.91
C LEU A 87 -11.93 -4.07 10.80
N LEU A 88 -11.99 -2.93 10.11
CA LEU A 88 -10.88 -1.99 10.07
C LEU A 88 -10.52 -1.48 11.48
N LEU A 89 -11.53 -1.09 12.26
CA LEU A 89 -11.33 -0.65 13.66
C LEU A 89 -10.72 -1.77 14.51
N VAL A 90 -11.22 -3.00 14.41
CA VAL A 90 -10.69 -4.17 15.13
C VAL A 90 -9.23 -4.40 14.73
N GLY A 91 -8.92 -4.34 13.43
CA GLY A 91 -7.55 -4.47 12.93
C GLY A 91 -6.60 -3.40 13.50
N PHE A 92 -7.05 -2.15 13.55
CA PHE A 92 -6.27 -1.06 14.15
C PHE A 92 -6.05 -1.24 15.65
N VAL A 93 -7.07 -1.64 16.40
CA VAL A 93 -6.94 -1.89 17.83
C VAL A 93 -5.96 -3.03 18.09
N LEU A 94 -6.04 -4.12 17.32
CA LEU A 94 -5.10 -5.24 17.39
C LEU A 94 -3.66 -4.78 17.11
N TRP A 95 -3.47 -4.03 16.01
CA TRP A 95 -2.17 -3.52 15.59
C TRP A 95 -1.57 -2.60 16.67
N ALA A 96 -2.35 -1.64 17.18
CA ALA A 96 -1.92 -0.70 18.21
C ALA A 96 -1.55 -1.40 19.52
N ALA A 97 -2.37 -2.37 19.96
CA ALA A 97 -2.10 -3.15 21.15
C ALA A 97 -0.83 -4.01 21.00
N ALA A 98 -0.64 -4.63 19.84
CA ALA A 98 0.56 -5.41 19.54
C ALA A 98 1.82 -4.54 19.49
N ALA A 99 1.74 -3.36 18.84
CA ALA A 99 2.82 -2.38 18.80
C ALA A 99 3.21 -1.89 20.21
N ALA A 100 2.21 -1.61 21.06
CA ALA A 100 2.43 -1.24 22.46
C ALA A 100 3.06 -2.40 23.25
N TYR A 101 2.59 -3.63 23.01
CA TYR A 101 3.12 -4.82 23.69
C TYR A 101 4.60 -5.07 23.33
N LEU A 102 4.96 -4.96 22.04
CA LEU A 102 6.36 -5.07 21.60
C LEU A 102 7.23 -3.92 22.10
N SER A 103 6.76 -2.67 21.94
CA SER A 103 7.50 -1.48 22.40
C SER A 103 7.80 -1.53 23.90
N ARG A 104 6.86 -2.05 24.71
CA ARG A 104 7.04 -2.22 26.16
C ARG A 104 8.09 -3.28 26.51
N ALA A 105 8.40 -4.21 25.61
CA ALA A 105 9.49 -5.17 25.79
C ALA A 105 10.88 -4.54 25.61
N LEU A 106 10.96 -3.48 24.80
CA LEU A 106 12.20 -2.81 24.43
C LEU A 106 12.47 -1.53 25.23
N LEU A 107 11.41 -0.79 25.58
CA LEU A 107 11.49 0.59 26.05
C LEU A 107 10.63 0.81 27.29
N ARG A 108 11.04 1.79 28.11
CA ARG A 108 10.34 2.16 29.35
C ARG A 108 10.10 3.67 29.41
N GLY A 109 9.16 4.06 30.25
CA GLY A 109 8.88 5.47 30.55
C GLY A 109 8.53 6.28 29.30
N PHE A 110 9.16 7.44 29.14
CA PHE A 110 8.95 8.35 28.03
C PHE A 110 9.25 7.72 26.66
N TYR A 111 10.34 6.97 26.51
CA TYR A 111 10.77 6.40 25.23
C TYR A 111 9.83 5.34 24.69
N PHE A 112 9.07 4.66 25.56
CA PHE A 112 7.97 3.80 25.15
C PHE A 112 6.88 4.60 24.40
N TRP A 113 6.47 5.75 24.95
CA TRP A 113 5.47 6.63 24.31
C TRP A 113 5.99 7.28 23.03
N LEU A 114 7.28 7.65 23.03
CA LEU A 114 7.94 8.17 21.84
C LEU A 114 7.95 7.14 20.70
N ALA A 115 8.27 5.89 21.01
CA ALA A 115 8.24 4.81 20.02
C ALA A 115 6.82 4.61 19.44
N LEU A 116 5.79 4.62 20.29
CA LEU A 116 4.40 4.53 19.81
C LEU A 116 4.03 5.73 18.93
N ALA A 117 4.39 6.95 19.33
CA ALA A 117 4.15 8.13 18.52
C ALA A 117 4.83 8.03 17.16
N MET A 118 6.09 7.56 17.10
CA MET A 118 6.81 7.32 15.85
C MET A 118 6.10 6.28 14.98
N LEU A 119 5.75 5.12 15.56
CA LEU A 119 5.07 4.03 14.83
C LEU A 119 3.71 4.47 14.26
N PHE A 120 2.99 5.35 14.94
CA PHE A 120 1.66 5.78 14.54
C PHE A 120 1.66 6.96 13.57
N THR A 121 2.69 7.80 13.58
CA THR A 121 2.65 9.07 12.84
C THR A 121 3.70 9.21 11.76
N TRP A 122 4.78 8.43 11.82
CA TRP A 122 5.86 8.54 10.85
C TRP A 122 5.60 7.75 9.59
N PRO A 123 6.19 8.19 8.44
CA PRO A 123 6.07 7.46 7.20
C PRO A 123 6.57 6.03 7.36
N SER A 124 5.72 5.08 7.08
CA SER A 124 5.96 3.67 7.37
C SER A 124 5.95 2.79 6.14
N ASP A 125 6.12 3.41 4.94
CA ASP A 125 6.16 2.67 3.69
C ASP A 125 7.37 1.76 3.64
N TYR A 126 7.16 0.58 3.10
CA TYR A 126 8.20 -0.42 2.84
C TYR A 126 8.02 -1.00 1.44
N GLY A 127 9.12 -1.45 0.84
CA GLY A 127 9.10 -2.02 -0.50
C GLY A 127 9.48 -1.03 -1.62
N PRO A 128 9.51 -1.53 -2.85
CA PRO A 128 10.15 -0.84 -3.97
C PRO A 128 9.31 0.26 -4.61
N THR A 129 8.03 0.36 -4.30
CA THR A 129 7.14 1.42 -4.82
C THR A 129 6.60 2.25 -3.67
N PRO A 130 6.72 3.60 -3.74
CA PRO A 130 6.15 4.51 -2.75
C PRO A 130 4.65 4.34 -2.61
N ASP A 131 4.14 4.59 -1.40
CA ASP A 131 2.71 4.69 -1.05
C ASP A 131 1.84 3.46 -1.39
N VAL A 132 2.44 2.36 -1.87
CA VAL A 132 1.70 1.13 -2.19
C VAL A 132 1.60 0.21 -0.98
N PHE A 133 2.69 0.05 -0.22
CA PHE A 133 2.72 -0.78 0.98
C PHE A 133 3.26 0.00 2.17
N ARG A 134 2.49 0.06 3.23
CA ARG A 134 2.87 0.72 4.49
C ARG A 134 2.38 -0.05 5.69
N LEU A 135 3.03 0.14 6.84
CA LEU A 135 2.56 -0.40 8.11
C LEU A 135 1.23 0.24 8.50
N ALA A 136 0.36 -0.54 9.14
CA ALA A 136 -0.96 -0.08 9.59
C ALA A 136 -1.77 0.62 8.50
N GLU A 137 -1.97 -0.03 7.36
CA GLU A 137 -2.72 0.51 6.22
C GLU A 137 -4.07 1.11 6.64
N PRO A 138 -4.47 2.32 6.11
CA PRO A 138 -5.71 2.99 6.52
C PRO A 138 -6.97 2.44 5.83
N PHE A 139 -6.91 1.24 5.30
CA PHE A 139 -8.00 0.54 4.64
C PHE A 139 -7.98 -0.95 5.00
N LEU A 140 -9.13 -1.60 4.89
CA LEU A 140 -9.32 -2.97 5.36
C LEU A 140 -8.64 -3.98 4.43
N THR A 141 -7.59 -4.63 4.94
CA THR A 141 -6.93 -5.77 4.30
C THR A 141 -6.56 -6.82 5.34
N PRO A 142 -6.35 -8.07 4.95
CA PRO A 142 -5.80 -9.09 5.86
C PRO A 142 -4.37 -8.76 6.32
N ARG A 143 -3.64 -7.90 5.60
CA ARG A 143 -2.30 -7.45 5.98
C ARG A 143 -2.29 -6.76 7.33
N LEU A 144 -3.26 -5.87 7.60
CA LEU A 144 -3.38 -5.16 8.86
C LEU A 144 -3.45 -6.12 10.07
N PHE A 145 -4.23 -7.18 9.94
CA PHE A 145 -4.36 -8.21 10.98
C PHE A 145 -3.10 -9.08 11.08
N ALA A 146 -2.54 -9.50 9.95
CA ALA A 146 -1.33 -10.31 9.92
C ALA A 146 -0.12 -9.56 10.47
N GLU A 147 0.02 -8.26 10.19
CA GLU A 147 1.01 -7.37 10.82
C GLU A 147 0.80 -7.31 12.34
N GLY A 148 -0.42 -7.02 12.79
CA GLY A 148 -0.74 -6.94 14.22
C GLY A 148 -0.39 -8.23 14.95
N LEU A 149 -0.80 -9.38 14.42
CA LEU A 149 -0.47 -10.69 14.98
C LEU A 149 1.03 -11.00 14.90
N GLY A 150 1.70 -10.62 13.82
CA GLY A 150 3.14 -10.74 13.67
C GLY A 150 3.91 -9.89 14.69
N ILE A 151 3.50 -8.65 14.91
CA ILE A 151 4.07 -7.76 15.94
C ILE A 151 3.82 -8.35 17.35
N LEU A 152 2.64 -8.91 17.59
CA LEU A 152 2.32 -9.61 18.85
C LEU A 152 3.26 -10.82 19.04
N ALA A 153 3.48 -11.61 17.99
CA ALA A 153 4.41 -12.74 18.02
C ALA A 153 5.82 -12.30 18.40
N LEU A 154 6.35 -11.24 17.76
CA LEU A 154 7.65 -10.65 18.12
C LEU A 154 7.69 -10.20 19.58
N GLY A 155 6.64 -9.56 20.08
CA GLY A 155 6.52 -9.18 21.49
C GLY A 155 6.51 -10.37 22.45
N CYS A 156 5.89 -11.49 22.06
CA CYS A 156 5.92 -12.75 22.80
C CYS A 156 7.32 -13.37 22.80
N PHE A 157 8.02 -13.43 21.66
CA PHE A 157 9.38 -13.94 21.56
C PHE A 157 10.36 -13.11 22.42
N MET A 158 10.22 -11.79 22.41
CA MET A 158 11.02 -10.90 23.26
C MET A 158 10.86 -11.18 24.76
N ARG A 159 9.71 -11.70 25.17
CA ARG A 159 9.41 -12.11 26.56
C ARG A 159 9.60 -13.61 26.79
N GLN A 160 10.20 -14.32 25.83
CA GLN A 160 10.44 -15.77 25.89
C GLN A 160 9.14 -16.61 26.00
N ARG A 161 8.02 -16.05 25.60
CA ARG A 161 6.71 -16.74 25.53
C ARG A 161 6.54 -17.41 24.16
N TRP A 162 7.41 -18.35 23.86
CA TRP A 162 7.57 -18.97 22.54
C TRP A 162 6.28 -19.56 21.98
N ALA A 163 5.56 -20.34 22.80
CA ALA A 163 4.30 -20.97 22.38
C ALA A 163 3.27 -19.92 21.90
N TRP A 164 3.06 -18.86 22.68
CA TRP A 164 2.15 -17.78 22.32
C TRP A 164 2.63 -17.00 21.09
N GLY A 165 3.92 -16.82 20.94
CA GLY A 165 4.50 -16.23 19.74
C GLY A 165 4.24 -17.07 18.50
N MET A 166 4.40 -18.39 18.58
CA MET A 166 4.11 -19.31 17.47
C MET A 166 2.61 -19.36 17.15
N VAL A 167 1.72 -19.36 18.15
CA VAL A 167 0.27 -19.29 17.94
C VAL A 167 -0.11 -17.99 17.20
N ALA A 168 0.42 -16.86 17.64
CA ALA A 168 0.15 -15.57 16.98
C ALA A 168 0.68 -15.53 15.53
N ALA A 169 1.91 -16.02 15.30
CA ALA A 169 2.49 -16.11 13.95
C ALA A 169 1.73 -17.11 13.06
N GLY A 170 1.26 -18.22 13.61
CA GLY A 170 0.39 -19.19 12.93
C GLY A 170 -0.96 -18.58 12.54
N ALA A 171 -1.58 -17.81 13.45
CA ALA A 171 -2.81 -17.06 13.12
C ALA A 171 -2.58 -16.00 12.03
N ALA A 172 -1.42 -15.31 12.04
CA ALA A 172 -1.05 -14.40 10.96
C ALA A 172 -0.93 -15.15 9.61
N LEU A 173 -0.38 -16.36 9.62
CA LEU A 173 -0.21 -17.18 8.42
C LEU A 173 -1.55 -17.54 7.77
N THR A 174 -2.59 -17.85 8.56
CA THR A 174 -3.92 -18.17 8.03
C THR A 174 -4.63 -16.96 7.43
N LEU A 175 -4.27 -15.74 7.85
CA LEU A 175 -4.86 -14.50 7.32
C LEU A 175 -4.08 -13.96 6.11
N HIS A 176 -2.74 -13.92 6.19
CA HIS A 176 -1.91 -13.43 5.09
C HIS A 176 -0.52 -14.08 5.12
N PRO A 177 -0.30 -15.18 4.36
CA PRO A 177 0.94 -15.95 4.41
C PRO A 177 2.21 -15.12 4.19
N LEU A 178 2.21 -14.22 3.20
CA LEU A 178 3.40 -13.44 2.86
C LEU A 178 3.82 -12.47 3.98
N MET A 179 2.87 -11.93 4.75
CA MET A 179 3.19 -11.06 5.89
C MET A 179 3.66 -11.87 7.10
N ALA A 180 3.15 -13.08 7.28
CA ALA A 180 3.52 -13.96 8.39
C ALA A 180 4.93 -14.55 8.25
N CYS A 181 5.51 -14.59 7.05
CA CYS A 181 6.86 -15.10 6.82
C CYS A 181 7.90 -14.39 7.71
N ALA A 182 7.85 -13.07 7.83
CA ALA A 182 8.84 -12.32 8.60
C ALA A 182 8.85 -12.68 10.10
N PRO A 183 7.72 -12.67 10.85
CA PRO A 183 7.72 -13.05 12.26
C PRO A 183 7.99 -14.54 12.49
N LEU A 184 7.61 -15.44 11.57
CA LEU A 184 7.95 -16.86 11.64
C LEU A 184 9.45 -17.07 11.49
N LEU A 185 10.08 -16.50 10.46
CA LEU A 185 11.52 -16.56 10.26
C LEU A 185 12.28 -15.90 11.42
N ALA A 186 11.79 -14.76 11.92
CA ALA A 186 12.36 -14.12 13.10
C ALA A 186 12.30 -15.03 14.34
N GLY A 187 11.18 -15.72 14.56
CA GLY A 187 11.03 -16.70 15.64
C GLY A 187 12.08 -17.81 15.57
N VAL A 188 12.27 -18.38 14.38
CA VAL A 188 13.31 -19.41 14.13
C VAL A 188 14.70 -18.86 14.38
N LEU A 189 15.05 -17.68 13.84
CA LEU A 189 16.35 -17.05 14.03
C LEU A 189 16.61 -16.70 15.49
N LEU A 190 15.62 -16.18 16.22
CA LEU A 190 15.73 -15.85 17.64
C LEU A 190 15.93 -17.09 18.50
N LEU A 191 15.21 -18.17 18.20
CA LEU A 191 15.33 -19.46 18.92
C LEU A 191 16.69 -20.12 18.66
N ALA A 192 17.15 -20.09 17.40
CA ALA A 192 18.42 -20.70 16.99
C ALA A 192 19.64 -19.80 17.29
N TRP A 193 19.45 -18.60 17.85
CA TRP A 193 20.52 -17.62 18.03
C TRP A 193 21.66 -18.15 18.90
N GLY A 194 22.86 -18.21 18.31
CA GLY A 194 24.06 -18.72 18.97
C GLY A 194 24.18 -20.26 18.99
N ASN A 195 23.20 -20.95 18.42
CA ASN A 195 23.25 -22.41 18.24
C ASN A 195 23.13 -22.79 16.77
N TRP A 196 24.26 -22.91 16.09
CA TRP A 196 24.30 -23.23 14.67
C TRP A 196 23.65 -24.57 14.32
N ARG A 197 23.68 -25.55 15.27
CA ARG A 197 23.05 -26.87 15.07
C ARG A 197 21.53 -26.76 14.99
N THR A 198 20.93 -25.94 15.85
CA THR A 198 19.48 -25.64 15.81
C THR A 198 19.13 -24.93 14.51
N LEU A 199 19.95 -23.96 14.08
CA LEU A 199 19.73 -23.26 12.82
C LEU A 199 19.86 -24.21 11.63
N ALA A 200 20.90 -25.02 11.57
CA ALA A 200 21.10 -26.02 10.53
C ALA A 200 19.95 -27.03 10.49
N GLY A 201 19.53 -27.53 11.67
CA GLY A 201 18.38 -28.43 11.78
C GLY A 201 17.08 -27.80 11.26
N ALA A 202 16.81 -26.55 11.61
CA ALA A 202 15.63 -25.81 11.12
C ALA A 202 15.69 -25.58 9.61
N LEU A 203 16.87 -25.22 9.06
CA LEU A 203 17.06 -25.06 7.62
C LEU A 203 16.90 -26.39 6.87
N LEU A 204 17.48 -27.48 7.36
CA LEU A 204 17.32 -28.80 6.76
C LEU A 204 15.87 -29.29 6.81
N ALA A 205 15.19 -29.12 7.95
CA ALA A 205 13.78 -29.46 8.09
C ALA A 205 12.91 -28.62 7.12
N GLY A 206 13.17 -27.33 7.03
CA GLY A 206 12.48 -26.42 6.10
C GLY A 206 12.73 -26.78 4.64
N ALA A 207 13.98 -27.09 4.28
CA ALA A 207 14.34 -27.53 2.92
C ALA A 207 13.70 -28.88 2.60
N GLY A 208 13.73 -29.85 3.54
CA GLY A 208 13.09 -31.14 3.36
C GLY A 208 11.58 -31.05 3.19
N LEU A 209 10.91 -30.24 4.01
CA LEU A 209 9.48 -29.95 3.87
C LEU A 209 9.19 -29.26 2.52
N GLY A 210 9.98 -28.25 2.16
CA GLY A 210 9.86 -27.57 0.85
C GLY A 210 10.00 -28.54 -0.32
N ALA A 211 11.03 -29.40 -0.29
CA ALA A 211 11.24 -30.42 -1.32
C ALA A 211 10.05 -31.40 -1.40
N MET A 212 9.53 -31.84 -0.26
CA MET A 212 8.34 -32.69 -0.21
C MET A 212 7.12 -32.01 -0.83
N LEU A 213 6.88 -30.73 -0.54
CA LEU A 213 5.75 -29.98 -1.07
C LEU A 213 5.90 -29.76 -2.59
N VAL A 214 7.14 -29.56 -3.10
CA VAL A 214 7.44 -29.48 -4.54
C VAL A 214 7.14 -30.80 -5.23
N VAL A 215 7.64 -31.92 -4.68
CA VAL A 215 7.42 -33.27 -5.26
C VAL A 215 5.94 -33.64 -5.24
N ALA A 216 5.22 -33.24 -4.17
CA ALA A 216 3.78 -33.47 -4.07
C ALA A 216 2.94 -32.55 -4.98
N GLY A 217 3.55 -31.62 -5.73
CA GLY A 217 2.84 -30.69 -6.61
C GLY A 217 1.89 -29.73 -5.88
N ILE A 218 2.21 -29.40 -4.61
CA ILE A 218 1.33 -28.56 -3.78
C ILE A 218 1.59 -27.08 -4.09
N PRO A 219 0.58 -26.34 -4.61
CA PRO A 219 0.71 -24.89 -4.81
C PRO A 219 0.95 -24.15 -3.50
N PRO A 220 1.79 -23.10 -3.50
CA PRO A 220 2.54 -22.55 -4.64
C PRO A 220 3.94 -23.16 -4.83
N PHE A 221 4.32 -24.19 -4.07
CA PHE A 221 5.68 -24.76 -4.07
C PHE A 221 6.06 -25.47 -5.37
N ASP A 222 5.07 -26.02 -6.10
CA ASP A 222 5.21 -26.56 -7.46
C ASP A 222 5.88 -25.59 -8.43
N ARG A 223 5.85 -24.28 -8.15
CA ARG A 223 6.35 -23.20 -9.00
C ARG A 223 7.82 -22.86 -8.77
N VAL A 224 8.48 -23.49 -7.81
CA VAL A 224 9.88 -23.14 -7.42
C VAL A 224 10.88 -23.36 -8.55
N LEU A 225 10.62 -24.34 -9.43
CA LEU A 225 11.48 -24.66 -10.58
C LEU A 225 11.00 -24.03 -11.90
N LEU A 226 9.90 -23.27 -11.87
CA LEU A 226 9.34 -22.65 -13.06
C LEU A 226 9.84 -21.23 -13.24
N SER A 227 10.09 -20.86 -14.50
CA SER A 227 10.39 -19.48 -14.89
C SER A 227 9.18 -18.86 -15.55
N MET A 228 9.00 -17.56 -15.33
CA MET A 228 7.94 -16.78 -15.96
C MET A 228 8.28 -16.50 -17.42
N ASP A 229 7.34 -16.70 -18.34
CA ASP A 229 7.54 -16.39 -19.75
C ASP A 229 7.63 -14.88 -20.02
N ALA A 230 8.23 -14.52 -21.16
CA ALA A 230 8.54 -13.13 -21.49
C ALA A 230 7.29 -12.24 -21.65
N GLU A 231 6.20 -12.79 -22.21
CA GLU A 231 4.94 -12.05 -22.38
C GLU A 231 4.35 -11.70 -21.02
N TRP A 232 4.20 -12.69 -20.15
CA TRP A 232 3.68 -12.48 -18.80
C TRP A 232 4.55 -11.53 -17.97
N LEU A 233 5.88 -11.70 -18.04
CA LEU A 233 6.84 -10.84 -17.35
C LEU A 233 6.71 -9.38 -17.80
N SER A 234 6.57 -9.13 -19.12
CA SER A 234 6.42 -7.78 -19.64
C SER A 234 5.15 -7.09 -19.13
N LEU A 235 4.04 -7.83 -19.02
CA LEU A 235 2.79 -7.31 -18.47
C LEU A 235 2.94 -6.96 -16.97
N ILE A 236 3.67 -7.78 -16.21
CA ILE A 236 3.95 -7.50 -14.81
C ILE A 236 4.82 -6.25 -14.66
N GLN A 237 5.87 -6.11 -15.45
CA GLN A 237 6.76 -4.94 -15.39
C GLN A 237 6.02 -3.64 -15.71
N GLN A 238 5.09 -3.68 -16.64
CA GLN A 238 4.27 -2.53 -17.00
C GLN A 238 3.28 -2.15 -15.89
N ARG A 239 2.59 -3.14 -15.33
CA ARG A 239 1.48 -2.89 -14.41
C ARG A 239 1.87 -2.90 -12.92
N SER A 240 2.80 -3.74 -12.55
CA SER A 240 3.20 -3.98 -11.16
C SER A 240 4.73 -4.05 -11.04
N PRO A 241 5.44 -2.93 -11.33
CA PRO A 241 6.90 -2.88 -11.37
C PRO A 241 7.56 -3.33 -10.06
N MET A 242 6.85 -3.22 -8.93
CA MET A 242 7.34 -3.68 -7.63
C MET A 242 7.65 -5.20 -7.58
N ASN A 243 7.12 -5.98 -8.50
CA ASN A 243 7.30 -7.43 -8.49
C ASN A 243 8.62 -7.87 -9.16
N THR A 244 9.27 -6.99 -9.91
CA THR A 244 10.50 -7.33 -10.65
C THR A 244 11.61 -6.34 -10.32
N TRP A 245 12.76 -6.86 -9.89
CA TRP A 245 13.93 -6.08 -9.49
C TRP A 245 14.38 -5.05 -10.54
N THR A 246 14.33 -5.40 -11.81
CA THR A 246 14.75 -4.55 -12.93
C THR A 246 13.82 -3.34 -13.16
N ALA A 247 12.58 -3.43 -12.72
CA ALA A 247 11.58 -2.36 -12.87
C ALA A 247 11.41 -1.49 -11.61
N TRP A 248 12.20 -1.72 -10.56
CA TRP A 248 12.12 -0.93 -9.33
C TRP A 248 12.53 0.52 -9.55
N GLN A 249 11.87 1.42 -8.84
CA GLN A 249 12.22 2.85 -8.80
C GLN A 249 13.41 3.06 -7.84
N TRP A 250 14.61 2.79 -8.32
CA TRP A 250 15.83 2.65 -7.51
C TRP A 250 16.15 3.87 -6.65
N GLN A 251 16.01 5.09 -7.17
CA GLN A 251 16.37 6.30 -6.44
C GLN A 251 15.53 6.44 -5.15
N GLU A 252 14.22 6.26 -5.24
CA GLU A 252 13.32 6.41 -4.10
C GLU A 252 13.42 5.22 -3.14
N TRP A 253 13.52 4.01 -3.70
CA TRP A 253 13.56 2.81 -2.89
C TRP A 253 14.88 2.66 -2.12
N VAL A 254 16.04 2.86 -2.75
CA VAL A 254 17.36 2.77 -2.10
C VAL A 254 17.47 3.76 -0.96
N SER A 255 16.92 4.96 -1.12
CA SER A 255 16.93 5.99 -0.09
C SER A 255 16.14 5.54 1.15
N ARG A 256 14.95 4.99 0.98
CA ARG A 256 14.12 4.49 2.09
C ARG A 256 14.76 3.29 2.78
N ALA A 257 15.30 2.35 2.01
CA ALA A 257 16.05 1.22 2.56
C ALA A 257 17.28 1.72 3.33
N ALA A 258 18.04 2.68 2.79
CA ALA A 258 19.19 3.27 3.45
C ALA A 258 18.82 3.92 4.78
N VAL A 259 17.70 4.65 4.87
CA VAL A 259 17.19 5.17 6.14
C VAL A 259 16.89 4.03 7.11
N ALA A 260 16.11 3.03 6.70
CA ALA A 260 15.71 1.94 7.59
C ALA A 260 16.94 1.15 8.11
N PHE A 261 17.89 0.80 7.22
CA PHE A 261 19.12 0.11 7.61
C PHE A 261 20.06 1.02 8.41
N GLY A 262 20.16 2.31 8.07
CA GLY A 262 20.99 3.30 8.78
C GLY A 262 20.53 3.56 10.22
N LEU A 263 19.24 3.45 10.49
CA LEU A 263 18.66 3.52 11.85
C LEU A 263 18.85 2.19 12.61
N LEU A 264 18.63 1.08 11.91
CA LEU A 264 18.59 -0.25 12.54
C LEU A 264 19.99 -0.80 12.84
N ALA A 265 20.97 -0.60 11.94
CA ALA A 265 22.31 -1.16 12.07
C ALA A 265 23.04 -0.70 13.35
N PRO A 266 23.15 0.59 13.70
CA PRO A 266 23.81 0.99 14.93
C PRO A 266 23.14 0.38 16.16
N ALA A 267 21.81 0.32 16.22
CA ALA A 267 21.09 -0.29 17.32
C ALA A 267 21.37 -1.80 17.41
N ALA A 268 21.42 -2.51 16.28
CA ALA A 268 21.68 -3.95 16.24
C ALA A 268 23.07 -4.33 16.78
N PHE A 269 24.05 -3.46 16.61
CA PHE A 269 25.43 -3.71 17.07
C PHE A 269 25.73 -3.10 18.44
N LEU A 270 24.98 -2.07 18.87
CA LEU A 270 25.17 -1.42 20.17
C LEU A 270 24.29 -2.01 21.28
N ALA A 271 23.15 -2.60 20.93
CA ALA A 271 22.28 -3.26 21.89
C ALA A 271 22.87 -4.59 22.38
N SER A 272 22.31 -5.12 23.46
CA SER A 272 22.67 -6.39 24.06
C SER A 272 21.45 -7.30 24.26
N GLY A 273 21.69 -8.59 24.53
CA GLY A 273 20.64 -9.54 24.87
C GLY A 273 19.59 -9.72 23.76
N MET A 274 18.33 -9.87 24.14
CA MET A 274 17.22 -10.12 23.21
C MET A 274 16.95 -8.92 22.30
N THR A 275 17.19 -7.69 22.75
CA THR A 275 17.04 -6.48 21.94
C THR A 275 18.00 -6.49 20.73
N ALA A 276 19.27 -6.81 20.98
CA ALA A 276 20.27 -6.97 19.90
C ALA A 276 19.85 -8.06 18.91
N ARG A 277 19.39 -9.20 19.45
CA ARG A 277 18.95 -10.33 18.61
C ARG A 277 17.79 -9.93 17.69
N LEU A 278 16.77 -9.24 18.22
CA LEU A 278 15.64 -8.76 17.41
C LEU A 278 16.09 -7.82 16.30
N PHE A 279 16.91 -6.81 16.62
CA PHE A 279 17.38 -5.85 15.61
C PHE A 279 18.29 -6.52 14.57
N ARG A 280 19.14 -7.46 14.96
CA ARG A 280 19.95 -8.25 14.01
C ARG A 280 19.08 -9.17 13.16
N CYS A 281 18.04 -9.81 13.71
CA CYS A 281 17.09 -10.58 12.92
C CYS A 281 16.41 -9.71 11.88
N ALA A 282 15.96 -8.51 12.24
CA ALA A 282 15.33 -7.57 11.29
C ALA A 282 16.29 -7.14 10.17
N LEU A 283 17.58 -6.90 10.49
CA LEU A 283 18.62 -6.63 9.48
C LEU A 283 18.81 -7.81 8.52
N VAL A 284 18.99 -9.01 9.09
CA VAL A 284 19.23 -10.24 8.31
C VAL A 284 18.03 -10.53 7.40
N LEU A 285 16.81 -10.46 7.92
CA LEU A 285 15.60 -10.72 7.14
C LEU A 285 15.40 -9.70 6.03
N GLY A 286 15.65 -8.41 6.31
CA GLY A 286 15.62 -7.39 5.27
C GLY A 286 16.63 -7.64 4.16
N ALA A 287 17.88 -7.94 4.51
CA ALA A 287 18.93 -8.27 3.55
C ALA A 287 18.62 -9.55 2.75
N LEU A 288 18.11 -10.60 3.41
CA LEU A 288 17.69 -11.83 2.73
C LEU A 288 16.51 -11.61 1.79
N GLY A 289 15.53 -10.78 2.19
CA GLY A 289 14.41 -10.40 1.33
C GLY A 289 14.87 -9.71 0.06
N LEU A 290 15.84 -8.79 0.17
CA LEU A 290 16.44 -8.11 -0.96
C LEU A 290 17.24 -9.05 -1.85
N LEU A 291 18.09 -9.87 -1.26
CA LEU A 291 18.89 -10.86 -1.98
C LEU A 291 18.00 -11.86 -2.74
N ALA A 292 16.96 -12.38 -2.09
CA ALA A 292 16.02 -13.31 -2.72
C ALA A 292 15.22 -12.64 -3.85
N SER A 293 14.85 -11.35 -3.70
CA SER A 293 14.22 -10.59 -4.78
C SER A 293 15.16 -10.40 -5.97
N TRP A 294 16.42 -10.06 -5.72
CA TRP A 294 17.43 -9.93 -6.77
C TRP A 294 17.70 -11.25 -7.50
N LEU A 295 17.89 -12.34 -6.75
CA LEU A 295 18.11 -13.66 -7.35
C LEU A 295 16.90 -14.14 -8.16
N GLY A 296 15.71 -13.97 -7.59
CA GLY A 296 14.47 -14.52 -8.18
C GLY A 296 13.96 -13.72 -9.37
N THR A 297 14.10 -12.41 -9.36
CA THR A 297 13.50 -11.53 -10.39
C THR A 297 14.54 -10.78 -11.22
N GLY A 298 15.77 -10.66 -10.74
CA GLY A 298 16.87 -10.00 -11.45
C GLY A 298 17.69 -10.94 -12.32
N LEU A 299 17.85 -12.20 -11.91
CA LEU A 299 18.69 -13.17 -12.62
C LEU A 299 17.90 -14.30 -13.30
N GLY A 300 16.81 -14.76 -12.70
CA GLY A 300 16.17 -16.03 -13.11
C GLY A 300 14.70 -15.94 -13.52
N ASN A 301 14.03 -14.81 -13.32
CA ASN A 301 12.57 -14.67 -13.53
C ASN A 301 11.78 -15.81 -12.87
N ASN A 302 12.21 -16.25 -11.70
CA ASN A 302 11.62 -17.40 -11.00
C ASN A 302 10.18 -17.11 -10.59
N LEU A 303 9.27 -17.99 -11.02
CA LEU A 303 7.83 -17.80 -10.85
C LEU A 303 7.43 -17.71 -9.38
N LEU A 304 7.91 -18.60 -8.52
CA LEU A 304 7.58 -18.58 -7.09
C LEU A 304 8.10 -17.31 -6.42
N LEU A 305 9.35 -16.92 -6.67
CA LEU A 305 9.95 -15.74 -6.03
C LEU A 305 9.28 -14.43 -6.47
N ILE A 306 8.85 -14.32 -7.73
CA ILE A 306 8.04 -13.18 -8.18
C ILE A 306 6.71 -13.12 -7.41
N GLN A 307 6.06 -14.27 -7.17
CA GLN A 307 4.76 -14.35 -6.53
C GLN A 307 4.82 -14.15 -5.00
N VAL A 308 5.82 -14.72 -4.33
CA VAL A 308 5.95 -14.54 -2.87
C VAL A 308 6.54 -13.19 -2.48
N GLN A 309 7.11 -12.44 -3.44
CA GLN A 309 7.59 -11.07 -3.22
C GLN A 309 8.49 -10.97 -1.98
N PRO A 310 9.72 -11.55 -1.98
CA PRO A 310 10.56 -11.67 -0.78
C PRO A 310 10.90 -10.32 -0.13
N TRP A 311 10.89 -9.22 -0.89
CA TRP A 311 11.05 -7.85 -0.39
C TRP A 311 10.01 -7.48 0.67
N ARG A 312 8.89 -8.21 0.77
CA ARG A 312 7.90 -7.99 1.83
C ARG A 312 8.48 -8.21 3.23
N LEU A 313 9.58 -8.95 3.38
CA LEU A 313 10.29 -9.06 4.67
C LEU A 313 10.74 -7.70 5.21
N LEU A 314 10.88 -6.69 4.35
CA LEU A 314 11.24 -5.31 4.74
C LEU A 314 10.22 -4.64 5.68
N TRP A 315 8.95 -5.11 5.75
CA TRP A 315 8.01 -4.54 6.71
C TRP A 315 8.51 -4.65 8.15
N MET A 316 9.13 -5.78 8.50
CA MET A 316 9.71 -5.97 9.83
C MET A 316 10.96 -5.09 10.02
N THR A 317 11.78 -4.93 8.98
CA THR A 317 12.94 -4.02 9.00
C THR A 317 12.48 -2.58 9.25
N GLN A 318 11.43 -2.14 8.56
CA GLN A 318 10.84 -0.81 8.74
C GLN A 318 10.27 -0.62 10.15
N LEU A 319 9.49 -1.57 10.65
CA LEU A 319 8.97 -1.56 12.03
C LEU A 319 10.10 -1.45 13.06
N CYS A 320 11.12 -2.31 12.92
CA CYS A 320 12.24 -2.35 13.85
C CYS A 320 13.14 -1.11 13.73
N SER A 321 13.20 -0.42 12.59
CA SER A 321 13.99 0.81 12.45
C SER A 321 13.45 1.95 13.31
N TRP A 322 12.14 2.10 13.44
CA TRP A 322 11.52 3.08 14.34
C TRP A 322 11.75 2.74 15.81
N LEU A 323 11.62 1.47 16.16
CA LEU A 323 11.94 0.99 17.51
C LEU A 323 13.42 1.17 17.84
N ALA A 324 14.30 0.94 16.87
CA ALA A 324 15.73 1.13 17.01
C ALA A 324 16.10 2.60 17.24
N LEU A 325 15.49 3.54 16.51
CA LEU A 325 15.72 4.96 16.71
C LEU A 325 15.28 5.40 18.11
N ALA A 326 14.10 4.98 18.57
CA ALA A 326 13.64 5.27 19.92
C ALA A 326 14.57 4.66 20.99
N TRP A 327 15.09 3.45 20.74
CA TRP A 327 16.08 2.80 21.60
C TRP A 327 17.42 3.55 21.60
N LEU A 328 17.94 3.97 20.44
CA LEU A 328 19.16 4.77 20.34
C LEU A 328 19.02 6.11 21.09
N LEU A 329 17.89 6.76 20.98
CA LEU A 329 17.59 7.97 21.75
C LEU A 329 17.60 7.69 23.25
N SER A 330 17.08 6.55 23.70
CA SER A 330 17.07 6.21 25.13
C SER A 330 18.46 5.95 25.70
N GLU A 331 19.33 5.30 24.93
CA GLU A 331 20.64 4.83 25.43
C GLU A 331 21.79 5.81 25.17
N HIS A 332 21.70 6.60 24.10
CA HIS A 332 22.82 7.42 23.63
C HIS A 332 22.62 8.94 23.76
N TRP A 333 21.42 9.42 24.05
CA TRP A 333 21.16 10.86 24.17
C TRP A 333 22.05 11.56 25.20
N GLN A 334 22.33 10.90 26.32
CA GLN A 334 23.11 11.44 27.43
C GLN A 334 24.64 11.34 27.26
N ARG A 335 25.12 10.68 26.17
CA ARG A 335 26.55 10.40 25.96
C ARG A 335 27.36 11.59 25.40
N GLY A 336 26.77 12.79 25.31
CA GLY A 336 27.49 14.01 24.93
C GLY A 336 26.93 14.71 23.70
N ARG A 337 27.58 15.84 23.32
CA ARG A 337 27.10 16.71 22.23
C ARG A 337 27.12 16.00 20.87
N LEU A 338 28.20 15.29 20.55
CA LEU A 338 28.32 14.56 19.29
C LEU A 338 27.21 13.52 19.14
N SER A 339 26.96 12.72 20.18
CA SER A 339 25.90 11.73 20.18
C SER A 339 24.52 12.34 19.91
N ARG A 340 24.22 13.48 20.58
CA ARG A 340 22.95 14.21 20.37
C ARG A 340 22.82 14.73 18.95
N ALA A 341 23.88 15.30 18.38
CA ALA A 341 23.87 15.81 17.00
C ALA A 341 23.61 14.67 16.01
N LEU A 342 24.31 13.54 16.15
CA LEU A 342 24.10 12.37 15.29
C LEU A 342 22.68 11.80 15.40
N LEU A 343 22.13 11.71 16.62
CA LEU A 343 20.76 11.27 16.83
C LEU A 343 19.73 12.25 16.23
N LEU A 344 19.97 13.55 16.29
CA LEU A 344 19.12 14.55 15.63
C LEU A 344 19.19 14.44 14.11
N ILE A 345 20.36 14.18 13.53
CA ILE A 345 20.50 13.90 12.09
C ILE A 345 19.73 12.64 11.72
N LEU A 346 19.81 11.57 12.53
CA LEU A 346 19.03 10.34 12.29
C LEU A 346 17.51 10.63 12.35
N CYS A 347 17.06 11.46 13.29
CA CYS A 347 15.67 11.89 13.34
C CYS A 347 15.25 12.66 12.08
N LEU A 348 16.07 13.61 11.61
CA LEU A 348 15.79 14.39 10.40
C LEU A 348 15.82 13.51 9.14
N ALA A 349 16.82 12.63 9.03
CA ALA A 349 16.92 11.66 7.94
C ALA A 349 15.70 10.73 7.86
N ALA A 350 15.16 10.35 9.02
CA ALA A 350 13.95 9.54 9.12
C ALA A 350 12.69 10.25 8.60
N LEU A 351 12.68 11.59 8.54
CA LEU A 351 11.60 12.39 7.95
C LEU A 351 11.71 12.46 6.43
N THR A 352 12.89 12.85 5.97
CA THR A 352 13.09 13.18 4.56
C THR A 352 12.97 11.92 3.69
N ARG A 353 13.59 10.81 4.13
CA ARG A 353 13.57 9.51 3.43
C ARG A 353 13.94 9.57 1.93
N ASP A 354 14.46 10.70 1.49
CA ASP A 354 15.00 10.94 0.16
C ASP A 354 16.47 10.49 0.05
N SER A 355 17.11 10.76 -1.07
CA SER A 355 18.52 10.38 -1.29
C SER A 355 19.48 11.03 -0.29
N VAL A 356 19.21 12.27 0.11
CA VAL A 356 20.01 12.99 1.11
C VAL A 356 19.78 12.40 2.49
N GLY A 357 18.51 12.13 2.85
CA GLY A 357 18.14 11.47 4.10
C GLY A 357 18.72 10.07 4.22
N GLY A 358 18.70 9.29 3.13
CA GLY A 358 19.29 7.96 3.09
C GLY A 358 20.80 7.99 3.37
N ALA A 359 21.53 8.85 2.68
CA ALA A 359 22.97 9.04 2.90
C ALA A 359 23.26 9.54 4.33
N ALA A 360 22.50 10.53 4.81
CA ALA A 360 22.65 11.07 6.16
C ALA A 360 22.38 10.00 7.24
N ALA A 361 21.38 9.14 7.07
CA ALA A 361 21.09 8.06 8.01
C ALA A 361 22.25 7.05 8.10
N VAL A 362 22.80 6.61 6.97
CA VAL A 362 23.92 5.67 6.93
C VAL A 362 25.17 6.28 7.57
N LEU A 363 25.53 7.50 7.18
CA LEU A 363 26.73 8.18 7.70
C LEU A 363 26.59 8.50 9.20
N ALA A 364 25.46 9.04 9.64
CA ALA A 364 25.22 9.35 11.05
C ALA A 364 25.11 8.08 11.89
N GLY A 365 24.50 7.01 11.37
CA GLY A 365 24.44 5.72 12.03
C GLY A 365 25.82 5.09 12.23
N LEU A 366 26.65 5.10 11.20
CA LEU A 366 28.05 4.64 11.27
C LEU A 366 28.87 5.51 12.24
N ALA A 367 28.73 6.84 12.17
CA ALA A 367 29.42 7.75 13.07
C ALA A 367 28.99 7.54 14.54
N LEU A 368 27.70 7.31 14.80
CA LEU A 368 27.18 7.00 16.14
C LEU A 368 27.75 5.69 16.67
N TYR A 369 27.83 4.66 15.81
CA TYR A 369 28.45 3.40 16.16
C TYR A 369 29.95 3.59 16.49
N ARG A 370 30.72 4.28 15.66
CA ARG A 370 32.14 4.58 15.89
C ARG A 370 32.37 5.42 17.14
N GLN A 371 31.49 6.40 17.40
CA GLN A 371 31.53 7.22 18.60
C GLN A 371 31.27 6.36 19.86
N ALA A 372 30.33 5.44 19.82
CA ALA A 372 30.03 4.55 20.93
C ALA A 372 31.19 3.58 21.22
N GLN A 373 31.98 3.20 20.23
CA GLN A 373 33.21 2.41 20.35
C GLN A 373 34.43 3.25 20.80
N GLY A 374 34.25 4.57 21.01
CA GLY A 374 35.33 5.45 21.44
C GLY A 374 36.29 5.89 20.31
N ALA A 375 36.01 5.53 19.06
CA ALA A 375 36.84 5.90 17.90
C ALA A 375 36.61 7.35 17.46
N LEU A 376 35.47 7.96 17.83
CA LEU A 376 35.13 9.37 17.58
C LEU A 376 34.87 10.05 18.93
N ARG A 377 35.86 10.77 19.46
CA ARG A 377 35.77 11.38 20.81
C ARG A 377 35.58 12.89 20.79
N TYR A 378 36.01 13.56 19.73
CA TYR A 378 36.04 15.01 19.67
C TYR A 378 34.93 15.56 18.77
N TRP A 379 34.30 16.63 19.25
CA TRP A 379 33.45 17.49 18.43
C TRP A 379 34.38 18.55 17.81
N PRO A 380 34.62 18.52 16.50
CA PRO A 380 35.54 19.46 15.87
C PRO A 380 34.98 20.89 15.91
N ALA A 381 35.85 21.91 15.78
CA ALA A 381 35.44 23.32 15.80
C ALA A 381 34.39 23.63 14.70
N TRP A 382 34.51 22.98 13.53
CA TRP A 382 33.54 23.08 12.44
C TRP A 382 32.28 22.22 12.62
N GLY A 383 32.22 21.40 13.67
CA GLY A 383 31.13 20.43 13.89
C GLY A 383 29.75 21.08 14.01
N ASN A 384 29.65 22.26 14.64
CA ASN A 384 28.40 23.00 14.71
C ASN A 384 27.94 23.47 13.32
N ALA A 385 28.85 23.98 12.48
CA ALA A 385 28.53 24.43 11.14
C ALA A 385 28.10 23.25 10.24
N ALA A 386 28.82 22.13 10.30
CA ALA A 386 28.46 20.92 9.58
C ALA A 386 27.11 20.35 10.01
N PHE A 387 26.84 20.32 11.31
CA PHE A 387 25.52 19.89 11.83
C PHE A 387 24.41 20.80 11.32
N MET A 388 24.59 22.12 11.41
CA MET A 388 23.58 23.08 10.94
C MET A 388 23.37 22.98 9.43
N ALA A 389 24.44 22.85 8.65
CA ALA A 389 24.34 22.68 7.20
C ALA A 389 23.57 21.38 6.84
N CYS A 390 23.90 20.26 7.50
CA CYS A 390 23.20 18.99 7.29
C CYS A 390 21.72 19.10 7.70
N ALA A 391 21.42 19.69 8.86
CA ALA A 391 20.06 19.85 9.35
C ALA A 391 19.23 20.76 8.42
N VAL A 392 19.78 21.88 7.97
CA VAL A 392 19.12 22.77 7.01
C VAL A 392 18.92 22.09 5.67
N GLY A 393 19.94 21.37 5.16
CA GLY A 393 19.83 20.61 3.92
C GLY A 393 18.71 19.56 3.96
N LEU A 394 18.62 18.79 5.04
CA LEU A 394 17.57 17.81 5.24
C LEU A 394 16.17 18.46 5.35
N LEU A 395 16.06 19.58 6.07
CA LEU A 395 14.79 20.30 6.18
C LEU A 395 14.35 20.89 4.84
N LEU A 396 15.28 21.45 4.05
CA LEU A 396 14.97 21.96 2.71
C LEU A 396 14.53 20.84 1.77
N ALA A 397 15.25 19.71 1.77
CA ALA A 397 14.87 18.53 0.97
C ALA A 397 13.46 18.07 1.33
N TRP A 398 13.14 17.97 2.61
CA TRP A 398 11.80 17.60 3.07
C TRP A 398 10.71 18.62 2.66
N VAL A 399 10.96 19.92 2.77
CA VAL A 399 10.02 20.97 2.33
C VAL A 399 9.74 20.84 0.84
N VAL A 400 10.78 20.64 0.03
CA VAL A 400 10.65 20.45 -1.42
C VAL A 400 9.84 19.21 -1.73
N GLU A 401 10.17 18.07 -1.12
CA GLU A 401 9.44 16.81 -1.32
C GLU A 401 7.95 16.94 -0.99
N VAL A 402 7.61 17.44 0.21
CA VAL A 402 6.20 17.60 0.63
C VAL A 402 5.46 18.58 -0.28
N SER A 403 6.12 19.66 -0.71
CA SER A 403 5.53 20.64 -1.61
C SER A 403 5.24 20.03 -2.98
N LEU A 404 6.20 19.31 -3.57
CA LEU A 404 6.05 18.65 -4.86
C LEU A 404 4.95 17.58 -4.80
N VAL A 405 5.02 16.66 -3.83
CA VAL A 405 4.02 15.59 -3.68
C VAL A 405 2.62 16.19 -3.50
N THR A 406 2.47 17.25 -2.71
CA THR A 406 1.17 17.88 -2.49
C THR A 406 0.68 18.57 -3.75
N ALA A 407 1.54 19.29 -4.47
CA ALA A 407 1.18 19.93 -5.73
C ALA A 407 0.74 18.90 -6.78
N PHE A 408 1.48 17.79 -6.93
CA PHE A 408 1.14 16.73 -7.89
C PHE A 408 -0.14 15.98 -7.52
N THR A 409 -0.40 15.72 -6.22
CA THR A 409 -1.60 14.99 -5.80
C THR A 409 -2.89 15.82 -5.93
N LEU A 410 -2.77 17.14 -5.99
CA LEU A 410 -3.90 18.06 -6.03
C LEU A 410 -4.12 18.70 -7.42
N SER A 411 -3.31 18.35 -8.44
CA SER A 411 -3.40 18.91 -9.80
C SER A 411 -4.25 18.02 -10.72
N PRO A 412 -5.58 18.21 -10.80
CA PRO A 412 -6.42 17.39 -11.67
C PRO A 412 -6.72 18.02 -13.04
N GLU A 413 -6.48 19.34 -13.24
CA GLU A 413 -6.92 20.06 -14.44
C GLU A 413 -5.79 20.89 -15.07
N PRO A 414 -5.76 21.03 -16.42
CA PRO A 414 -4.70 21.77 -17.12
C PRO A 414 -4.73 23.29 -16.92
N HIS A 415 -5.80 23.86 -16.41
CA HIS A 415 -5.94 25.32 -16.17
C HIS A 415 -6.64 25.61 -14.84
N PRO A 416 -5.95 25.57 -13.71
CA PRO A 416 -6.56 25.79 -12.42
C PRO A 416 -6.98 27.26 -12.24
N ALA A 417 -8.19 27.48 -11.72
CA ALA A 417 -8.63 28.81 -11.30
C ALA A 417 -7.74 29.35 -10.16
N PRO A 418 -7.56 30.68 -10.00
CA PRO A 418 -6.72 31.27 -8.95
C PRO A 418 -7.07 30.80 -7.55
N LEU A 419 -8.35 30.60 -7.24
CA LEU A 419 -8.82 30.07 -5.95
C LEU A 419 -8.33 28.64 -5.69
N TRP A 420 -8.20 27.82 -6.74
CA TRP A 420 -7.69 26.47 -6.64
C TRP A 420 -6.19 26.46 -6.30
N VAL A 421 -5.38 27.32 -6.91
CA VAL A 421 -3.96 27.51 -6.59
C VAL A 421 -3.80 27.90 -5.11
N ALA A 422 -4.62 28.82 -4.61
CA ALA A 422 -4.62 29.22 -3.21
C ALA A 422 -4.98 28.03 -2.27
N ALA A 423 -5.96 27.20 -2.66
CA ALA A 423 -6.35 26.02 -1.90
C ALA A 423 -5.21 24.98 -1.84
N VAL A 424 -4.49 24.74 -2.95
CA VAL A 424 -3.32 23.86 -2.98
C VAL A 424 -2.23 24.34 -2.02
N TRP A 425 -1.88 25.63 -2.07
CA TRP A 425 -0.89 26.20 -1.18
C TRP A 425 -1.32 26.17 0.28
N LEU A 426 -2.60 26.35 0.57
CA LEU A 426 -3.14 26.17 1.92
C LEU A 426 -2.95 24.72 2.41
N LEU A 427 -3.26 23.74 1.60
CA LEU A 427 -3.08 22.33 1.94
C LEU A 427 -1.60 21.96 2.14
N VAL A 428 -0.71 22.49 1.29
CA VAL A 428 0.75 22.36 1.48
C VAL A 428 1.17 22.96 2.82
N ALA A 429 0.73 24.19 3.12
CA ALA A 429 1.05 24.87 4.37
C ALA A 429 0.53 24.11 5.61
N LEU A 430 -0.68 23.54 5.54
CA LEU A 430 -1.24 22.72 6.63
C LEU A 430 -0.47 21.42 6.83
N LYS A 431 -0.07 20.73 5.76
CA LYS A 431 0.77 19.51 5.84
C LYS A 431 2.14 19.83 6.44
N LEU A 432 2.81 20.85 5.92
CA LEU A 432 4.11 21.30 6.42
C LEU A 432 4.01 21.75 7.89
N GLY A 433 2.98 22.53 8.24
CA GLY A 433 2.74 23.00 9.59
C GLY A 433 2.48 21.87 10.58
N ALA A 434 1.66 20.89 10.21
CA ALA A 434 1.39 19.72 11.04
C ALA A 434 2.65 18.90 11.28
N SER A 435 3.41 18.62 10.23
CA SER A 435 4.65 17.84 10.33
C SER A 435 5.73 18.60 11.10
N ALA A 436 5.94 19.89 10.85
CA ALA A 436 6.88 20.73 11.59
C ALA A 436 6.51 20.81 13.09
N ALA A 437 5.22 20.96 13.41
CA ALA A 437 4.74 20.98 14.79
C ALA A 437 4.96 19.62 15.48
N LEU A 438 4.68 18.51 14.79
CA LEU A 438 4.96 17.16 15.31
C LEU A 438 6.45 16.98 15.61
N TRP A 439 7.32 17.41 14.69
CA TRP A 439 8.77 17.33 14.87
C TRP A 439 9.27 18.20 16.02
N THR A 440 8.82 19.43 16.07
CA THR A 440 9.14 20.33 17.19
C THR A 440 8.69 19.71 18.51
N ALA A 441 7.50 19.11 18.54
CA ALA A 441 6.98 18.44 19.71
C ALA A 441 7.84 17.23 20.12
N LEU A 442 8.25 16.38 19.16
CA LEU A 442 9.10 15.22 19.41
C LEU A 442 10.49 15.61 19.88
N LEU A 443 11.12 16.60 19.23
CA LEU A 443 12.44 17.11 19.62
C LEU A 443 12.39 17.79 20.99
N ALA A 444 11.35 18.58 21.26
CA ALA A 444 11.14 19.21 22.57
C ALA A 444 10.89 18.16 23.66
N ALA A 445 10.20 17.07 23.32
CA ALA A 445 9.99 15.93 24.23
C ALA A 445 11.30 15.23 24.55
N VAL A 446 12.13 14.93 23.55
CA VAL A 446 13.48 14.35 23.74
C VAL A 446 14.35 15.29 24.59
N TRP A 447 14.33 16.57 24.27
CA TRP A 447 15.07 17.58 25.04
C TRP A 447 14.60 17.67 26.50
N SER A 448 13.29 17.64 26.71
CA SER A 448 12.69 17.69 28.07
C SER A 448 13.08 16.50 28.92
N CYS A 449 13.20 15.31 28.32
CA CYS A 449 13.67 14.12 29.01
C CYS A 449 15.15 14.21 29.40
N ALA A 450 15.95 14.95 28.63
CA ALA A 450 17.37 15.16 28.91
C ALA A 450 17.63 16.19 30.01
N GLY A 451 16.76 17.20 30.17
CA GLY A 451 17.00 18.35 31.06
C GLY A 451 15.86 18.69 32.02
N SER A 452 14.75 17.98 32.02
CA SER A 452 13.62 18.18 32.95
C SER A 452 12.98 19.58 32.95
N GLN A 453 13.05 20.31 31.84
CA GLN A 453 12.66 21.70 31.83
C GLN A 453 11.16 21.94 31.57
N ARG A 454 10.54 22.83 32.34
CA ARG A 454 9.14 23.27 32.21
C ARG A 454 8.84 23.82 30.81
N LYS A 455 9.80 24.57 30.21
CA LYS A 455 9.69 25.13 28.84
C LYS A 455 9.60 24.08 27.76
N GLY A 456 10.38 23.01 27.83
CA GLY A 456 10.31 21.90 26.85
C GLY A 456 8.95 21.18 26.87
N ARG A 457 8.33 21.03 28.05
CA ARG A 457 6.98 20.45 28.19
C ARG A 457 5.89 21.34 27.62
N GLN A 458 6.04 22.65 27.75
CA GLN A 458 5.11 23.64 27.18
C GLN A 458 5.21 23.64 25.65
N LEU A 459 6.43 23.61 25.08
CA LEU A 459 6.67 23.50 23.64
C LEU A 459 6.12 22.20 23.06
N LEU A 460 6.29 21.07 23.77
CA LEU A 460 5.70 19.80 23.39
C LEU A 460 4.18 19.89 23.32
N GLY A 461 3.54 20.40 24.37
CA GLY A 461 2.09 20.55 24.40
C GLY A 461 1.57 21.47 23.30
N PHE A 462 2.23 22.60 23.06
CA PHE A 462 1.88 23.52 21.98
C PHE A 462 2.07 22.89 20.60
N GLY A 463 3.22 22.25 20.35
CA GLY A 463 3.50 21.60 19.07
C GLY A 463 2.50 20.48 18.75
N LEU A 464 2.15 19.65 19.75
CA LEU A 464 1.14 18.60 19.59
C LEU A 464 -0.26 19.19 19.32
N ALA A 465 -0.66 20.22 20.06
CA ALA A 465 -1.95 20.87 19.86
C ALA A 465 -2.04 21.53 18.48
N PHE A 466 -0.99 22.23 18.06
CA PHE A 466 -0.92 22.87 16.75
C PHE A 466 -0.90 21.83 15.62
N SER A 467 -0.12 20.74 15.76
CA SER A 467 -0.14 19.63 14.81
C SER A 467 -1.52 19.01 14.67
N ALA A 468 -2.19 18.73 15.79
CA ALA A 468 -3.54 18.20 15.80
C ALA A 468 -4.54 19.17 15.13
N LEU A 469 -4.43 20.46 15.36
CA LEU A 469 -5.26 21.49 14.73
C LEU A 469 -5.04 21.52 13.20
N CYS A 470 -3.77 21.54 12.75
CA CYS A 470 -3.45 21.51 11.33
C CYS A 470 -3.97 20.24 10.63
N LEU A 471 -3.82 19.07 11.27
CA LEU A 471 -4.33 17.81 10.75
C LEU A 471 -5.86 17.79 10.71
N ALA A 472 -6.53 18.30 11.75
CA ALA A 472 -7.99 18.39 11.76
C ALA A 472 -8.51 19.34 10.67
N THR A 473 -7.83 20.50 10.46
CA THR A 473 -8.18 21.44 9.40
C THR A 473 -7.93 20.82 8.02
N LEU A 474 -6.80 20.16 7.83
CA LEU A 474 -6.48 19.44 6.60
C LEU A 474 -7.56 18.40 6.28
N TYR A 475 -7.99 17.64 7.29
CA TYR A 475 -9.03 16.63 7.15
C TYR A 475 -10.40 17.24 6.83
N ALA A 476 -10.72 18.40 7.43
CA ALA A 476 -11.97 19.11 7.16
C ALA A 476 -12.02 19.75 5.77
N VAL A 477 -10.87 20.19 5.25
CA VAL A 477 -10.76 20.85 3.92
C VAL A 477 -10.58 19.83 2.80
N GLN A 478 -9.93 18.70 3.04
CA GLN A 478 -9.85 17.62 2.05
C GLN A 478 -11.22 16.96 1.90
N PRO A 479 -11.83 16.99 0.72
CA PRO A 479 -13.04 16.20 0.51
C PRO A 479 -12.71 14.73 0.77
N LEU A 480 -13.51 14.10 1.61
CA LEU A 480 -13.42 12.65 1.81
C LEU A 480 -13.52 11.97 0.44
N PRO A 481 -12.63 11.03 0.11
CA PRO A 481 -12.73 10.29 -1.14
C PRO A 481 -14.13 9.71 -1.26
N ARG A 482 -14.75 9.96 -2.39
CA ARG A 482 -16.10 9.46 -2.68
C ARG A 482 -16.01 7.96 -2.86
N GLN A 483 -16.73 7.22 -2.06
CA GLN A 483 -16.58 5.75 -2.00
C GLN A 483 -16.83 5.08 -3.34
N TYR A 484 -17.78 5.58 -4.15
CA TYR A 484 -18.17 4.99 -5.44
C TYR A 484 -18.26 6.01 -6.58
N ASP A 485 -17.74 7.21 -6.41
CA ASP A 485 -18.00 8.34 -7.34
C ASP A 485 -19.49 8.60 -7.60
N LEU A 486 -20.36 8.11 -6.73
CA LEU A 486 -21.79 8.34 -6.71
C LEU A 486 -22.20 8.99 -5.39
N SER A 487 -23.17 9.90 -5.46
CA SER A 487 -23.86 10.33 -4.25
C SER A 487 -24.81 9.25 -3.75
N PRO A 488 -25.27 9.30 -2.50
CA PRO A 488 -26.31 8.37 -2.02
C PRO A 488 -27.62 8.43 -2.84
N ALA A 489 -27.92 9.58 -3.46
CA ALA A 489 -29.05 9.71 -4.38
C ALA A 489 -28.75 9.06 -5.73
N GLY A 490 -27.52 9.23 -6.24
CA GLY A 490 -27.04 8.58 -7.46
C GLY A 490 -27.00 7.06 -7.34
N GLU A 491 -26.55 6.54 -6.21
CA GLU A 491 -26.56 5.09 -5.94
C GLU A 491 -27.98 4.51 -6.06
N ARG A 492 -28.98 5.16 -5.42
CA ARG A 492 -30.38 4.74 -5.54
C ARG A 492 -30.92 4.88 -6.96
N ALA A 493 -30.58 5.96 -7.66
CA ALA A 493 -31.01 6.16 -9.03
C ALA A 493 -30.47 5.08 -9.97
N VAL A 494 -29.19 4.74 -9.84
CA VAL A 494 -28.53 3.67 -10.61
C VAL A 494 -29.17 2.31 -10.29
N GLN A 495 -29.37 1.99 -9.03
CA GLN A 495 -30.01 0.74 -8.64
C GLN A 495 -31.42 0.63 -9.21
N THR A 496 -32.23 1.66 -9.09
CA THR A 496 -33.60 1.69 -9.59
C THR A 496 -33.68 1.56 -11.10
N ALA A 497 -32.81 2.27 -11.83
CA ALA A 497 -32.85 2.31 -13.29
C ALA A 497 -32.19 1.11 -13.97
N PHE A 498 -31.09 0.57 -13.39
CA PHE A 498 -30.26 -0.42 -14.09
C PHE A 498 -30.42 -1.85 -13.57
N LEU A 499 -30.63 -2.08 -12.27
CA LEU A 499 -30.75 -3.45 -11.74
C LEU A 499 -31.86 -4.29 -12.36
N PRO A 500 -33.04 -3.74 -12.72
CA PRO A 500 -34.08 -4.52 -13.38
C PRO A 500 -33.69 -4.97 -14.80
N LEU A 501 -32.74 -4.27 -15.43
CA LEU A 501 -32.28 -4.52 -16.80
C LEU A 501 -31.00 -5.36 -16.88
N VAL A 502 -30.21 -5.39 -15.80
CA VAL A 502 -28.93 -6.09 -15.71
C VAL A 502 -29.09 -7.36 -14.89
N PRO A 503 -29.26 -8.55 -15.53
CA PRO A 503 -29.55 -9.78 -14.81
C PRO A 503 -28.37 -10.26 -13.94
N PRO A 504 -28.60 -11.15 -12.96
CA PRO A 504 -27.51 -11.84 -12.27
C PRO A 504 -26.57 -12.51 -13.27
N GLY A 505 -25.27 -12.50 -12.96
CA GLY A 505 -24.22 -13.09 -13.81
C GLY A 505 -23.78 -12.23 -15.00
N ALA A 506 -24.45 -11.12 -15.31
CA ALA A 506 -24.07 -10.24 -16.39
C ALA A 506 -22.71 -9.58 -16.14
N VAL A 507 -21.93 -9.42 -17.21
CA VAL A 507 -20.65 -8.71 -17.21
C VAL A 507 -20.87 -7.26 -17.66
N VAL A 508 -20.55 -6.32 -16.78
CA VAL A 508 -20.75 -4.89 -16.99
C VAL A 508 -19.40 -4.19 -17.12
N TYR A 509 -19.27 -3.29 -18.06
CA TYR A 509 -18.20 -2.29 -18.03
C TYR A 509 -18.79 -0.94 -17.60
N TRP A 510 -18.35 -0.45 -16.45
CA TRP A 510 -18.64 0.91 -16.03
C TRP A 510 -17.43 1.79 -16.32
N GLN A 511 -17.60 2.82 -17.13
CA GLN A 511 -16.52 3.71 -17.51
C GLN A 511 -15.81 4.25 -16.27
N ASN A 512 -14.51 3.94 -16.17
CA ASN A 512 -13.58 4.41 -15.14
C ASN A 512 -13.95 4.06 -13.68
N ASN A 513 -14.96 3.19 -13.42
CA ASN A 513 -15.38 2.93 -12.06
C ASN A 513 -15.86 1.50 -11.81
N VAL A 514 -14.93 0.61 -11.51
CA VAL A 514 -15.24 -0.79 -11.16
C VAL A 514 -16.04 -0.91 -9.86
N THR A 515 -15.94 0.07 -8.95
CA THR A 515 -16.60 0.00 -7.65
C THR A 515 -18.13 0.06 -7.77
N VAL A 516 -18.65 0.74 -8.76
CA VAL A 516 -20.10 0.76 -9.04
C VAL A 516 -20.58 -0.58 -9.56
N SER A 517 -19.84 -1.22 -10.49
CA SER A 517 -20.16 -2.57 -10.95
C SER A 517 -20.17 -3.57 -9.78
N TRP A 518 -19.15 -3.52 -8.92
CA TRP A 518 -18.96 -4.49 -7.84
C TRP A 518 -19.87 -4.27 -6.63
N PHE A 519 -20.04 -3.00 -6.19
CA PHE A 519 -20.66 -2.72 -4.89
C PHE A 519 -22.07 -2.18 -4.99
N VAL A 520 -22.41 -1.51 -6.10
CA VAL A 520 -23.75 -0.94 -6.31
C VAL A 520 -24.61 -1.90 -7.14
N LEU A 521 -24.13 -2.31 -8.31
CA LEU A 521 -24.85 -3.27 -9.18
C LEU A 521 -24.69 -4.72 -8.71
N ARG A 522 -23.60 -5.03 -7.97
CA ARG A 522 -23.21 -6.39 -7.57
C ARG A 522 -23.10 -7.33 -8.76
N ARG A 523 -22.37 -6.91 -9.79
CA ARG A 523 -22.15 -7.64 -11.05
C ARG A 523 -20.67 -7.76 -11.35
N ALA A 524 -20.34 -8.76 -12.15
CA ALA A 524 -19.01 -8.92 -12.70
C ALA A 524 -18.62 -7.70 -13.52
N ASN A 525 -17.38 -7.23 -13.37
CA ASN A 525 -16.84 -6.16 -14.20
C ASN A 525 -16.02 -6.72 -15.35
N TYR A 526 -16.14 -6.10 -16.53
CA TYR A 526 -15.45 -6.57 -17.74
C TYR A 526 -13.94 -6.44 -17.64
N ALA A 527 -13.42 -5.24 -17.39
CA ALA A 527 -12.02 -5.01 -17.13
C ALA A 527 -11.80 -3.69 -16.40
N SER A 528 -10.81 -3.65 -15.52
CA SER A 528 -10.34 -2.45 -14.85
C SER A 528 -8.90 -2.64 -14.37
N ASN A 529 -8.25 -1.53 -14.08
CA ASN A 529 -6.95 -1.48 -13.45
C ASN A 529 -6.89 -2.26 -12.12
N VAL A 530 -7.96 -2.21 -11.34
CA VAL A 530 -8.04 -2.90 -10.04
C VAL A 530 -8.05 -4.41 -10.19
N GLN A 531 -8.78 -4.95 -11.17
CA GLN A 531 -8.90 -6.39 -11.40
C GLN A 531 -7.57 -7.03 -11.81
N VAL A 532 -6.74 -6.31 -12.58
CA VAL A 532 -5.42 -6.81 -13.01
C VAL A 532 -4.31 -6.61 -11.97
N THR A 533 -4.62 -6.17 -10.76
CA THR A 533 -3.62 -6.08 -9.67
C THR A 533 -3.05 -7.48 -9.32
N GLY A 534 -3.85 -8.52 -9.48
CA GLY A 534 -3.45 -9.92 -9.25
C GLY A 534 -2.70 -10.60 -10.40
N LEU A 535 -2.34 -9.91 -11.47
CA LEU A 535 -1.74 -10.49 -12.69
C LEU A 535 -0.42 -11.23 -12.44
N ALA A 536 0.32 -10.87 -11.38
CA ALA A 536 1.55 -11.58 -11.01
C ALA A 536 1.29 -13.02 -10.51
N PHE A 537 0.08 -13.32 -10.05
CA PHE A 537 -0.28 -14.61 -9.50
C PHE A 537 -0.86 -15.57 -10.53
N ASN A 538 -1.40 -15.04 -11.65
CA ASN A 538 -2.06 -15.85 -12.67
C ASN A 538 -1.84 -15.28 -14.08
N ARG A 539 -1.25 -16.13 -14.96
CA ARG A 539 -0.97 -15.80 -16.36
C ARG A 539 -2.25 -15.48 -17.14
N GLY A 540 -3.30 -16.29 -16.92
CA GLY A 540 -4.58 -16.10 -17.60
C GLY A 540 -5.18 -14.73 -17.31
N THR A 541 -5.13 -14.27 -16.06
CA THR A 541 -5.58 -12.93 -15.67
C THR A 541 -4.74 -11.84 -16.35
N ALA A 542 -3.43 -12.05 -16.50
CA ALA A 542 -2.55 -11.07 -17.16
C ALA A 542 -2.89 -10.92 -18.65
N VAL A 543 -2.96 -12.03 -19.37
CA VAL A 543 -3.20 -12.05 -20.82
C VAL A 543 -4.63 -11.60 -21.14
N GLU A 544 -5.63 -12.15 -20.45
CA GLU A 544 -7.04 -11.76 -20.67
C GLU A 544 -7.29 -10.32 -20.27
N GLY A 545 -6.66 -9.85 -19.18
CA GLY A 545 -6.70 -8.46 -18.78
C GLY A 545 -6.13 -7.53 -19.85
N ALA A 546 -4.95 -7.84 -20.38
CA ALA A 546 -4.34 -7.07 -21.47
C ALA A 546 -5.23 -7.05 -22.73
N ARG A 547 -5.83 -8.19 -23.10
CA ARG A 547 -6.77 -8.30 -24.23
C ARG A 547 -7.99 -7.39 -24.05
N ARG A 548 -8.67 -7.47 -22.91
CA ARG A 548 -9.86 -6.66 -22.62
C ARG A 548 -9.53 -5.18 -22.55
N MET A 549 -8.42 -4.81 -21.90
CA MET A 549 -7.98 -3.43 -21.79
C MET A 549 -7.63 -2.83 -23.16
N ALA A 550 -6.97 -3.60 -24.05
CA ALA A 550 -6.70 -3.17 -25.41
C ALA A 550 -8.00 -2.91 -26.23
N ARG A 551 -9.05 -3.68 -25.97
CA ARG A 551 -10.38 -3.42 -26.57
C ARG A 551 -10.99 -2.14 -26.03
N LEU A 552 -10.97 -1.93 -24.71
CA LEU A 552 -11.49 -0.72 -24.08
C LEU A 552 -10.76 0.55 -24.53
N ALA A 553 -9.48 0.46 -24.88
CA ALA A 553 -8.72 1.57 -25.44
C ALA A 553 -9.35 2.13 -26.75
N ARG A 554 -10.11 1.31 -27.47
CA ARG A 554 -10.83 1.73 -28.68
C ARG A 554 -12.20 2.36 -28.41
N LEU A 555 -12.73 2.19 -27.20
CA LEU A 555 -13.95 2.87 -26.79
C LEU A 555 -13.74 4.38 -26.70
N GLY A 556 -12.57 4.78 -26.21
CA GLY A 556 -12.26 6.14 -25.80
C GLY A 556 -12.54 6.36 -24.31
N GLY A 557 -12.04 7.45 -23.79
CA GLY A 557 -12.14 7.79 -22.36
C GLY A 557 -10.78 7.83 -21.66
N GLU A 558 -10.63 8.74 -20.72
CA GLU A 558 -9.33 9.16 -20.16
C GLU A 558 -8.51 8.03 -19.49
N ASP A 559 -9.15 7.04 -18.88
CA ASP A 559 -8.44 6.18 -17.91
C ASP A 559 -8.10 4.77 -18.42
N THR A 560 -8.61 4.35 -19.56
CA THR A 560 -8.51 2.95 -19.97
C THR A 560 -7.11 2.57 -20.44
N VAL A 561 -6.38 3.49 -21.06
CA VAL A 561 -5.01 3.25 -21.56
C VAL A 561 -3.97 3.70 -20.52
N ALA A 562 -4.25 4.77 -19.80
CA ALA A 562 -3.39 5.27 -18.72
C ALA A 562 -3.24 4.27 -17.58
N SER A 563 -4.24 3.41 -17.39
CA SER A 563 -4.22 2.37 -16.35
C SER A 563 -3.35 1.17 -16.67
N LEU A 564 -2.94 0.97 -17.93
CA LEU A 564 -1.98 -0.09 -18.31
C LEU A 564 -0.53 0.31 -18.02
N THR A 565 -0.24 1.61 -17.90
CA THR A 565 1.12 2.10 -17.66
C THR A 565 1.13 3.05 -16.47
N MET A 566 1.42 2.54 -15.27
CA MET A 566 1.55 3.36 -14.05
C MET A 566 2.56 4.52 -14.17
N VAL A 567 3.47 4.47 -15.13
CA VAL A 567 4.54 5.47 -15.29
C VAL A 567 4.14 6.63 -16.21
N GLN A 568 3.24 6.42 -17.15
CA GLN A 568 2.89 7.48 -18.14
C GLN A 568 1.81 8.46 -17.68
N THR A 569 1.02 8.11 -16.67
CA THR A 569 -0.05 8.98 -16.15
C THR A 569 0.44 10.21 -15.41
N ARG A 570 1.70 10.24 -14.96
CA ARG A 570 2.25 11.39 -14.24
C ARG A 570 2.88 12.47 -15.12
N MET A 571 3.17 12.21 -16.39
CA MET A 571 3.95 13.13 -17.23
C MET A 571 3.35 13.48 -18.61
N GLY A 572 2.12 13.22 -18.86
CA GLY A 572 1.50 13.58 -20.14
C GLY A 572 0.41 12.60 -20.56
N ALA A 573 -0.74 12.69 -19.90
CA ALA A 573 -1.94 12.08 -20.43
C ALA A 573 -2.21 12.65 -21.82
N LYS A 574 -1.95 11.89 -22.87
CA LYS A 574 -2.61 12.12 -24.15
C LYS A 574 -4.10 12.04 -23.84
N LEU A 575 -4.81 13.13 -24.04
CA LEU A 575 -6.26 13.14 -24.03
C LEU A 575 -6.72 12.01 -24.96
N LEU A 576 -7.31 10.98 -24.39
CA LEU A 576 -7.90 9.93 -25.18
C LEU A 576 -9.18 10.49 -25.81
N PRO A 577 -9.53 10.07 -27.04
CA PRO A 577 -10.76 10.50 -27.66
C PRO A 577 -11.95 10.13 -26.78
N GLU A 578 -12.97 10.97 -26.76
CA GLU A 578 -14.22 10.70 -26.08
C GLU A 578 -14.85 9.40 -26.60
N PRO A 579 -15.66 8.69 -25.79
CA PRO A 579 -16.38 7.51 -26.22
C PRO A 579 -17.19 7.78 -27.50
N SER A 580 -17.11 6.86 -28.47
CA SER A 580 -17.80 6.96 -29.74
C SER A 580 -18.72 5.77 -29.97
N ALA A 581 -19.73 5.93 -30.79
CA ALA A 581 -20.65 4.86 -31.18
C ALA A 581 -19.90 3.70 -31.89
N GLN A 582 -18.88 4.03 -32.70
CA GLN A 582 -18.03 3.02 -33.34
C GLN A 582 -17.18 2.26 -32.32
N GLY A 583 -16.59 2.97 -31.35
CA GLY A 583 -15.83 2.36 -30.25
C GLY A 583 -16.72 1.46 -29.39
N LEU A 584 -17.94 1.92 -29.07
CA LEU A 584 -18.92 1.11 -28.32
C LEU A 584 -19.30 -0.16 -29.08
N ALA A 585 -19.58 -0.07 -30.37
CA ALA A 585 -19.88 -1.25 -31.20
C ALA A 585 -18.70 -2.22 -31.24
N TYR A 586 -17.46 -1.69 -31.36
CA TYR A 586 -16.25 -2.53 -31.34
C TYR A 586 -16.07 -3.28 -30.01
N VAL A 587 -16.26 -2.60 -28.86
CA VAL A 587 -16.12 -3.23 -27.54
C VAL A 587 -17.24 -4.22 -27.32
N CYS A 588 -18.48 -3.88 -27.65
CA CYS A 588 -19.64 -4.76 -27.55
C CYS A 588 -19.60 -5.97 -28.50
N ALA A 589 -18.73 -6.00 -29.51
CA ALA A 589 -18.49 -7.19 -30.30
C ALA A 589 -17.83 -8.34 -29.51
N ASP A 590 -17.26 -8.06 -28.33
CA ASP A 590 -16.78 -9.13 -27.43
C ASP A 590 -17.99 -9.84 -26.80
N PRO A 591 -18.14 -11.17 -27.00
CA PRO A 591 -19.29 -11.94 -26.48
C PRO A 591 -19.34 -11.97 -24.95
N VAL A 592 -18.23 -11.74 -24.26
CA VAL A 592 -18.16 -11.74 -22.79
C VAL A 592 -18.80 -10.49 -22.17
N LEU A 593 -18.87 -9.38 -22.92
CA LEU A 593 -19.40 -8.11 -22.40
C LEU A 593 -20.90 -7.99 -22.69
N ASP A 594 -21.70 -7.89 -21.64
CA ASP A 594 -23.16 -7.77 -21.76
C ASP A 594 -23.64 -6.33 -21.79
N PHE A 595 -23.10 -5.50 -20.89
CA PHE A 595 -23.54 -4.12 -20.74
C PHE A 595 -22.36 -3.15 -20.61
N VAL A 596 -22.57 -1.95 -21.13
CA VAL A 596 -21.65 -0.80 -20.98
C VAL A 596 -22.38 0.36 -20.36
N VAL A 597 -21.76 1.02 -19.36
CA VAL A 597 -22.27 2.26 -18.77
C VAL A 597 -21.27 3.38 -19.02
N LEU A 598 -21.75 4.47 -19.65
CA LEU A 598 -20.95 5.64 -20.00
C LEU A 598 -21.55 6.91 -19.35
N GLY A 599 -20.68 7.89 -19.10
CA GLY A 599 -21.08 9.23 -18.66
C GLY A 599 -21.58 10.14 -19.77
N THR A 600 -21.43 9.73 -21.04
CA THR A 600 -21.84 10.49 -22.21
C THR A 600 -22.93 9.78 -23.01
N PRO A 601 -23.96 10.48 -23.50
CA PRO A 601 -24.92 9.88 -24.41
C PRO A 601 -24.24 9.61 -25.75
N LEU A 602 -24.54 8.45 -26.34
CA LEU A 602 -24.13 8.13 -27.72
C LEU A 602 -25.38 7.93 -28.58
N ASP A 603 -25.31 8.37 -29.83
CA ASP A 603 -26.39 8.20 -30.78
C ASP A 603 -26.77 6.72 -30.95
N GLY A 604 -28.03 6.44 -30.77
CA GLY A 604 -28.66 5.19 -31.18
C GLY A 604 -28.70 4.07 -30.18
N GLY A 605 -28.74 4.30 -28.84
CA GLY A 605 -29.00 3.07 -28.16
C GLY A 605 -28.89 2.92 -26.68
N ALA A 606 -28.85 3.93 -25.88
CA ALA A 606 -29.00 3.73 -24.41
C ALA A 606 -30.39 3.13 -24.12
N ILE A 607 -30.40 2.01 -23.34
CA ILE A 607 -31.63 1.34 -22.95
C ILE A 607 -32.22 1.91 -21.66
N ALA A 608 -31.40 2.61 -20.87
CA ALA A 608 -31.78 3.30 -19.65
C ALA A 608 -30.79 4.45 -19.35
N GLN A 609 -31.28 5.41 -18.56
CA GLN A 609 -30.50 6.52 -18.03
C GLN A 609 -30.71 6.61 -16.52
N ALA A 610 -29.67 6.95 -15.78
CA ALA A 610 -29.72 7.28 -14.38
C ALA A 610 -29.02 8.63 -14.13
N ARG A 611 -29.64 9.50 -13.31
CA ARG A 611 -29.06 10.80 -12.97
C ARG A 611 -28.65 10.81 -11.50
N ASP A 612 -27.39 11.07 -11.26
CA ASP A 612 -26.87 11.41 -9.93
C ASP A 612 -27.10 12.90 -9.66
N ALA A 613 -28.22 13.21 -9.01
CA ALA A 613 -28.57 14.58 -8.68
C ALA A 613 -27.59 15.24 -7.69
N GLY A 614 -26.89 14.44 -6.87
CA GLY A 614 -25.92 14.95 -5.89
C GLY A 614 -24.63 15.46 -6.52
N TYR A 615 -24.24 14.89 -7.66
CA TYR A 615 -23.02 15.28 -8.37
C TYR A 615 -23.30 15.86 -9.78
N GLY A 616 -24.57 15.94 -10.17
CA GLY A 616 -24.96 16.47 -11.48
C GLY A 616 -24.48 15.63 -12.65
N LYS A 617 -24.25 14.32 -12.45
CA LYS A 617 -23.76 13.39 -13.47
C LYS A 617 -24.88 12.53 -14.01
N ASP A 618 -24.87 12.31 -15.31
CA ASP A 618 -25.76 11.37 -15.99
C ASP A 618 -24.99 10.11 -16.38
N TYR A 619 -25.67 8.95 -16.36
CA TYR A 619 -25.13 7.65 -16.74
C TYR A 619 -26.09 6.97 -17.70
N TYR A 620 -25.55 6.39 -18.76
CA TYR A 620 -26.28 5.77 -19.86
C TYR A 620 -25.91 4.30 -19.95
N LEU A 621 -26.93 3.42 -19.90
CA LEU A 621 -26.77 1.97 -20.00
C LEU A 621 -26.98 1.52 -21.43
N PHE A 622 -26.01 0.80 -21.99
CA PHE A 622 -26.05 0.21 -23.33
C PHE A 622 -26.04 -1.31 -23.22
N ASP A 623 -26.90 -1.97 -24.03
CA ASP A 623 -27.01 -3.44 -24.15
C ASP A 623 -26.19 -3.90 -25.35
N CYS A 624 -25.09 -4.62 -25.10
CA CYS A 624 -24.21 -5.13 -26.15
C CYS A 624 -24.88 -6.18 -27.03
N ALA A 625 -25.84 -6.97 -26.51
CA ALA A 625 -26.56 -7.95 -27.32
C ALA A 625 -27.42 -7.26 -28.40
N ARG A 626 -27.99 -6.09 -28.10
CA ARG A 626 -28.70 -5.28 -29.11
C ARG A 626 -27.76 -4.69 -30.15
N LEU A 627 -26.57 -4.25 -29.74
CA LEU A 627 -25.58 -3.65 -30.64
C LEU A 627 -24.89 -4.68 -31.55
N ARG A 628 -24.85 -5.95 -31.14
CA ARG A 628 -24.36 -7.06 -31.96
C ARG A 628 -25.34 -7.52 -33.04
N ARG A 629 -26.62 -7.22 -32.88
CA ARG A 629 -27.60 -7.57 -33.91
C ARG A 629 -27.38 -6.65 -35.13
N PRO A 630 -27.29 -7.23 -36.35
CA PRO A 630 -27.23 -6.41 -37.55
C PRO A 630 -28.44 -5.47 -37.55
N LYS A 631 -28.23 -4.16 -37.76
CA LYS A 631 -29.35 -3.27 -38.07
C LYS A 631 -30.05 -3.85 -39.28
N ALA A 632 -31.31 -4.24 -39.13
CA ALA A 632 -32.10 -4.61 -40.28
C ALA A 632 -32.00 -3.43 -41.29
N PRO A 633 -31.72 -3.72 -42.56
CA PRO A 633 -31.61 -2.67 -43.56
C PRO A 633 -32.90 -1.87 -43.56
N PRO A 634 -32.82 -0.51 -43.59
CA PRO A 634 -34.01 0.29 -43.74
C PRO A 634 -34.68 -0.06 -45.08
N GLY A 635 -35.85 -0.72 -45.02
CA GLY A 635 -36.70 -1.00 -46.18
C GLY A 635 -36.29 -2.23 -46.97
N SER A 636 -36.69 -3.45 -46.53
CA SER A 636 -36.86 -4.56 -47.44
C SER A 636 -38.20 -4.42 -48.17
N GLY A 637 -38.23 -3.48 -49.10
CA GLY A 637 -39.12 -3.55 -50.25
C GLY A 637 -38.35 -4.14 -51.40
N ASN A 638 -38.63 -5.42 -51.73
CA ASN A 638 -38.32 -6.17 -52.92
C ASN A 638 -36.91 -6.78 -53.14
N PRO A 639 -36.85 -8.05 -53.44
CA PRO A 639 -35.59 -8.73 -53.73
C PRO A 639 -35.30 -8.69 -55.25
N ALA A 640 -34.15 -8.15 -55.64
CA ALA A 640 -33.57 -8.55 -56.94
C ALA A 640 -32.07 -8.25 -57.03
N SER A 641 -31.33 -9.30 -57.44
CA SER A 641 -30.04 -9.32 -58.13
C SER A 641 -28.76 -9.13 -57.32
N ALA A 642 -28.12 -10.20 -57.04
CA ALA A 642 -26.93 -10.82 -57.62
C ALA A 642 -25.62 -10.04 -57.65
N ALA A 643 -24.67 -10.62 -57.03
CA ALA A 643 -23.40 -11.16 -57.49
C ALA A 643 -22.14 -10.57 -56.76
N PRO A 644 -21.05 -11.29 -56.81
CA PRO A 644 -20.12 -11.50 -55.69
C PRO A 644 -18.76 -10.80 -55.88
N GLY A 645 -18.00 -10.78 -54.86
CA GLY A 645 -16.53 -10.59 -54.93
C GLY A 645 -16.03 -9.38 -54.19
N ASP A 646 -15.35 -9.64 -53.11
CA ASP A 646 -13.96 -9.17 -52.96
C ASP A 646 -13.41 -9.61 -51.59
N SER A 647 -12.45 -10.48 -51.70
CA SER A 647 -11.59 -10.90 -50.60
C SER A 647 -10.58 -9.79 -50.27
N LEU A 648 -10.69 -9.18 -49.10
CA LEU A 648 -9.66 -8.30 -48.58
C LEU A 648 -8.75 -9.03 -47.61
N SER A 649 -7.55 -9.33 -48.10
CA SER A 649 -6.42 -9.81 -47.33
C SER A 649 -5.92 -8.77 -46.33
N ILE A 650 -5.91 -9.12 -45.07
CA ILE A 650 -5.33 -8.32 -44.00
C ILE A 650 -3.83 -8.61 -43.97
N GLN A 651 -3.02 -7.67 -44.40
CA GLN A 651 -1.58 -7.64 -44.16
C GLN A 651 -1.31 -7.09 -42.76
N ALA A 652 -0.53 -7.85 -41.96
CA ALA A 652 0.03 -7.42 -40.68
C ALA A 652 1.15 -6.40 -40.91
N PRO A 653 1.28 -5.36 -40.09
CA PRO A 653 2.41 -4.45 -40.18
C PRO A 653 3.67 -5.05 -39.53
N ALA A 654 4.75 -4.98 -40.29
CA ALA A 654 6.08 -5.42 -39.90
C ALA A 654 6.67 -4.60 -38.74
N ALA A 655 7.34 -5.30 -37.85
CA ALA A 655 8.15 -4.75 -36.79
C ALA A 655 9.27 -3.86 -37.35
N ARG A 656 9.35 -2.61 -36.91
CA ARG A 656 10.56 -1.79 -37.05
C ARG A 656 11.35 -1.81 -35.73
N ASN A 657 12.52 -2.44 -35.83
CA ASN A 657 13.61 -2.27 -34.88
C ASN A 657 14.13 -0.82 -34.90
N LYS A 658 14.13 -0.18 -33.76
CA LYS A 658 15.25 0.65 -33.25
C LYS A 658 15.05 0.91 -31.77
#